data_8aa8ec26251c7061fe5cb6c381d89f77
#
_entry.id   8aa8ec26251c7061fe5cb6c381d89f77
#
_cell.length_a   1.000
_cell.length_b   1.000
_cell.length_c   1.000
_cell.angle_alpha   90.00
_cell.angle_beta   90.00
_cell.angle_gamma   90.00
#
_symmetry.space_group_name_H-M   'P 1'
#
loop_
_entity.id
_entity.type
_entity.pdbx_description
1 polymer ?
#
loop_
_entity_poly.entity_id
_entity_poly.type
_entity_poly.pdbx_seq_one_letter_code
_entity_poly.pdbx_strand_id
1 'polypeptide(L)'
;MDQSRKETEFALSALMEIPSQYKATLELNILGARRGKDIDRTPLPPPLYGAASFNSPKTSRQNSFRPSAPSSRHDVSTNPPATSASDNQVVVTAVACLLLLGITLNPRIGSVFLGCPICLTDPKDMAFWLRASDMLNGVNVRSSEGRKGQWQLLLNNTGVVGMHVALTYKDTVIMFDQTGAGQSGYRLRRRFNGSRCTINHHDLLDSTCYAHSVEYDISANKVRPLRLDTDPWCSSASFLSNGTLLQTGGFEKGAKRVRFYRPCGNHQCDWIQSKKTLSDERWYASSQILPEHNRVVVVGGRRVFTYEFVPKTSPGEKSFDLPFLHQTNDRDGGGNNLYPFLHLSSDGNLFVFANRDSILLNLRRNRVIKTFPRIPGEGSRNYPSSGSSVMLPLDHRDNFQKVEVMVCGGSSIGALEAARKGRFLEGLRSCGRMVITGNNNKWEMEYMPKPRLLHDMLILPTGNILIINGAKHGCAGYENARNASLEPYLYSPNKKLGKRFTMLKSTKIARMYHSSATLLSDGRVLVAGGNPHGRYIFHNVAYPTELRLQAFVPHYMESRYHNWRPSNMTIYGGGGRHAIGYGKEFRVEFFLEKRMQNNEVGFSAYAPPFTTHSFAMNQRMLKLRCKSLDRKGGGWVVAVLEAPPSPNVAPSGYYLLTVVNGGIPSMSQWVQFAHA
;
A
#
# COMPACT_ATOMS: atom_id res chain seq x y z
N MET A 1 16.86 -49.41 31.60
CA MET A 1 15.50 -49.36 30.96
C MET A 1 14.47 -48.58 31.77
N ASP A 2 14.71 -48.26 33.02
CA ASP A 2 13.72 -47.58 33.90
C ASP A 2 13.79 -46.04 33.84
N GLN A 3 14.94 -45.49 33.47
CA GLN A 3 15.14 -44.03 33.40
C GLN A 3 14.54 -43.40 32.13
N SER A 4 14.60 -44.12 31.01
CA SER A 4 13.99 -43.71 29.74
C SER A 4 12.44 -43.68 29.79
N ARG A 5 11.84 -44.52 30.63
CA ARG A 5 10.38 -44.59 30.82
C ARG A 5 9.86 -43.42 31.65
N LYS A 6 10.63 -42.97 32.66
CA LYS A 6 10.28 -41.81 33.50
C LYS A 6 10.44 -40.48 32.74
N GLU A 7 11.43 -40.40 31.86
CA GLU A 7 11.62 -39.19 30.99
C GLU A 7 10.51 -39.09 29.94
N THR A 8 10.00 -40.20 29.43
CA THR A 8 8.88 -40.24 28.48
C THR A 8 7.55 -39.85 29.15
N GLU A 9 7.32 -40.28 30.40
CA GLU A 9 6.13 -39.89 31.17
C GLU A 9 6.15 -38.44 31.60
N PHE A 10 7.33 -37.87 31.88
CA PHE A 10 7.47 -36.45 32.20
C PHE A 10 7.24 -35.56 30.95
N ALA A 11 7.71 -35.97 29.77
CA ALA A 11 7.45 -35.28 28.51
C ALA A 11 5.96 -35.35 28.12
N LEU A 12 5.27 -36.42 28.38
CA LEU A 12 3.83 -36.56 28.15
C LEU A 12 2.99 -35.74 29.14
N SER A 13 3.44 -35.54 30.37
CA SER A 13 2.77 -34.69 31.36
C SER A 13 2.86 -33.21 30.97
N ALA A 14 3.99 -32.78 30.43
CA ALA A 14 4.16 -31.39 29.94
C ALA A 14 3.30 -31.05 28.71
N LEU A 15 2.87 -32.06 27.94
CA LEU A 15 1.96 -31.92 26.81
C LEU A 15 0.48 -31.74 27.22
N MET A 16 0.13 -31.99 28.47
CA MET A 16 -1.26 -31.85 28.94
C MET A 16 -1.69 -30.39 29.22
N GLU A 17 -0.78 -29.46 29.33
CA GLU A 17 -1.09 -28.04 29.57
C GLU A 17 -1.20 -27.17 28.30
N ILE A 18 -1.17 -27.75 27.10
CA ILE A 18 -1.37 -27.04 25.84
C ILE A 18 -2.87 -26.82 25.62
N PRO A 19 -3.30 -25.56 25.32
CA PRO A 19 -4.70 -25.25 25.01
C PRO A 19 -5.25 -26.15 23.90
N SER A 20 -6.50 -26.57 24.01
CA SER A 20 -7.16 -27.57 23.15
C SER A 20 -7.12 -27.26 21.64
N GLN A 21 -7.02 -26.01 21.28
CA GLN A 21 -6.93 -25.57 19.89
C GLN A 21 -5.63 -25.96 19.17
N TYR A 22 -4.58 -26.36 19.88
CA TYR A 22 -3.31 -26.81 19.31
C TYR A 22 -3.12 -28.33 19.36
N LYS A 23 -3.95 -29.04 20.13
CA LYS A 23 -3.88 -30.53 20.24
C LYS A 23 -4.25 -31.23 18.94
N ALA A 24 -5.28 -30.75 18.24
CA ALA A 24 -5.75 -31.33 16.97
C ALA A 24 -4.72 -31.30 15.85
N THR A 25 -3.88 -30.26 15.82
CA THR A 25 -2.84 -30.11 14.79
C THR A 25 -1.65 -31.05 15.05
N LEU A 26 -1.37 -31.36 16.30
CA LEU A 26 -0.27 -32.25 16.67
C LEU A 26 -0.63 -33.75 16.49
N GLU A 27 -1.87 -34.13 16.77
CA GLU A 27 -2.36 -35.49 16.55
C GLU A 27 -2.46 -35.87 15.09
N LEU A 28 -2.83 -34.93 14.21
CA LEU A 28 -2.86 -35.15 12.75
C LEU A 28 -1.48 -35.38 12.14
N ASN A 29 -0.43 -34.76 12.69
CA ASN A 29 0.94 -34.97 12.22
C ASN A 29 1.58 -36.26 12.73
N ILE A 30 1.15 -36.78 13.86
CA ILE A 30 1.67 -38.05 14.43
C ILE A 30 0.96 -39.27 13.81
N LEU A 31 -0.32 -39.13 13.45
CA LEU A 31 -1.10 -40.22 12.83
C LEU A 31 -0.83 -40.35 11.33
N GLY A 32 -0.44 -39.26 10.65
CA GLY A 32 -0.06 -39.25 9.23
C GLY A 32 1.20 -40.05 8.91
N ALA A 33 2.06 -40.28 9.90
CA ALA A 33 3.31 -41.03 9.75
C ALA A 33 3.16 -42.58 9.85
N ARG A 34 1.96 -43.10 10.15
CA ARG A 34 1.75 -44.54 10.39
C ARG A 34 0.83 -45.31 9.46
N ARG A 35 0.24 -44.69 8.43
CA ARG A 35 -0.56 -45.43 7.43
C ARG A 35 -0.35 -44.90 6.02
N GLY A 36 0.60 -45.48 5.29
CA GLY A 36 0.53 -45.53 3.86
C GLY A 36 -0.43 -46.64 3.45
N LYS A 37 -1.59 -46.28 2.90
CA LYS A 37 -2.40 -47.04 1.93
C LYS A 37 -3.62 -46.21 1.52
N ASP A 38 -3.74 -46.10 0.23
CA ASP A 38 -4.86 -45.76 -0.66
C ASP A 38 -6.18 -45.30 -0.02
N ILE A 39 -6.56 -44.06 -0.28
CA ILE A 39 -7.96 -43.62 -0.34
C ILE A 39 -8.17 -42.79 -1.62
N ASP A 40 -9.07 -43.30 -2.42
CA ASP A 40 -9.59 -42.82 -3.67
C ASP A 40 -10.03 -41.33 -3.58
N ARG A 41 -9.54 -40.50 -4.51
CA ARG A 41 -9.91 -39.09 -4.59
C ARG A 41 -10.92 -38.89 -5.71
N THR A 42 -12.16 -38.76 -5.37
CA THR A 42 -13.11 -38.05 -6.23
C THR A 42 -12.83 -36.55 -6.22
N PRO A 43 -12.68 -35.90 -7.37
CA PRO A 43 -12.41 -34.47 -7.42
C PRO A 43 -13.67 -33.65 -7.18
N LEU A 44 -13.56 -32.63 -6.32
CA LEU A 44 -14.53 -31.56 -6.18
C LEU A 44 -14.52 -30.69 -7.44
N PRO A 45 -15.66 -30.20 -7.90
CA PRO A 45 -15.75 -29.41 -9.13
C PRO A 45 -15.06 -28.05 -9.00
N PRO A 46 -14.44 -27.54 -10.09
CA PRO A 46 -13.78 -26.24 -10.08
C PRO A 46 -14.79 -25.10 -10.03
N PRO A 47 -14.43 -23.93 -9.50
CA PRO A 47 -15.29 -22.76 -9.49
C PRO A 47 -15.50 -22.24 -10.92
N LEU A 48 -16.76 -22.05 -11.28
CA LEU A 48 -17.22 -21.51 -12.55
C LEU A 48 -16.67 -20.10 -12.82
N TYR A 49 -15.68 -20.00 -13.68
CA TYR A 49 -15.35 -18.78 -14.38
C TYR A 49 -16.02 -18.82 -15.76
N GLY A 50 -17.10 -18.06 -15.93
CA GLY A 50 -17.73 -17.86 -17.22
C GLY A 50 -16.81 -17.13 -18.18
N ALA A 51 -16.18 -17.84 -19.10
CA ALA A 51 -15.53 -17.30 -20.27
C ALA A 51 -16.52 -17.39 -21.42
N ALA A 52 -17.08 -16.26 -21.85
CA ALA A 52 -17.82 -16.18 -23.10
C ALA A 52 -16.82 -16.35 -24.25
N SER A 53 -16.96 -17.46 -24.96
CA SER A 53 -16.29 -17.74 -26.23
C SER A 53 -17.01 -17.03 -27.35
N PHE A 54 -16.35 -16.14 -28.08
CA PHE A 54 -16.81 -15.72 -29.42
C PHE A 54 -16.11 -16.58 -30.48
N ASN A 55 -16.94 -17.26 -31.26
CA ASN A 55 -16.57 -17.98 -32.47
C ASN A 55 -16.12 -17.02 -33.57
N SER A 56 -15.08 -17.37 -34.28
CA SER A 56 -14.78 -16.89 -35.63
C SER A 56 -14.33 -18.04 -36.52
N PRO A 57 -14.65 -18.00 -37.82
CA PRO A 57 -14.75 -19.21 -38.65
C PRO A 57 -13.41 -19.71 -39.21
N LYS A 58 -13.46 -21.00 -39.53
CA LYS A 58 -12.38 -21.78 -40.15
C LYS A 58 -12.14 -21.35 -41.58
N THR A 59 -10.85 -21.25 -41.98
CA THR A 59 -10.41 -21.63 -43.31
C THR A 59 -9.21 -22.54 -43.23
N SER A 60 -9.30 -23.60 -43.96
CA SER A 60 -8.41 -24.74 -44.10
C SER A 60 -7.13 -24.41 -44.92
N ARG A 61 -5.99 -24.99 -44.60
CA ARG A 61 -5.17 -25.78 -45.53
C ARG A 61 -4.04 -26.49 -44.81
N GLN A 62 -3.96 -27.77 -45.14
CA GLN A 62 -2.93 -28.75 -44.82
C GLN A 62 -1.56 -28.35 -45.35
N ASN A 63 -0.45 -28.71 -44.67
CA ASN A 63 0.52 -29.64 -45.21
C ASN A 63 1.51 -30.13 -44.12
N SER A 64 1.70 -31.40 -44.21
CA SER A 64 2.62 -32.34 -43.57
C SER A 64 4.08 -31.99 -43.64
N PHE A 65 4.85 -32.35 -42.62
CA PHE A 65 6.11 -33.11 -42.72
C PHE A 65 6.61 -33.52 -41.32
N ARG A 66 6.72 -34.81 -41.11
CA ARG A 66 7.67 -35.50 -40.22
C ARG A 66 8.78 -36.05 -41.15
N PRO A 67 9.99 -36.51 -40.75
CA PRO A 67 10.34 -37.24 -39.52
C PRO A 67 11.74 -36.97 -38.95
N SER A 68 12.08 -37.58 -37.88
CA SER A 68 13.03 -38.67 -37.53
C SER A 68 14.02 -38.32 -36.43
N ALA A 69 14.05 -39.19 -35.44
CA ALA A 69 15.11 -39.36 -34.44
C ALA A 69 16.25 -40.21 -35.06
N PRO A 70 17.40 -40.21 -34.42
CA PRO A 70 17.77 -41.47 -33.80
C PRO A 70 18.50 -41.37 -32.43
N SER A 71 18.30 -42.43 -31.71
CA SER A 71 18.92 -43.06 -30.57
C SER A 71 20.45 -43.06 -30.48
N SER A 72 21.01 -43.06 -29.28
CA SER A 72 22.02 -44.04 -28.86
C SER A 72 22.12 -44.12 -27.32
N ARG A 73 22.14 -45.36 -26.88
CA ARG A 73 22.38 -45.87 -25.52
C ARG A 73 23.84 -45.71 -25.12
N HIS A 74 24.09 -45.59 -23.80
CA HIS A 74 25.03 -46.52 -23.14
C HIS A 74 24.75 -46.56 -21.62
N ASP A 75 24.68 -47.79 -21.17
CA ASP A 75 24.58 -48.26 -19.77
C ASP A 75 25.87 -48.06 -19.00
N VAL A 76 25.82 -48.12 -17.70
CA VAL A 76 26.44 -49.03 -16.74
C VAL A 76 26.47 -48.46 -15.32
N SER A 77 25.64 -49.03 -14.50
CA SER A 77 25.78 -49.65 -13.14
C SER A 77 26.79 -49.02 -12.15
N THR A 78 26.42 -48.81 -10.93
CA THR A 78 26.46 -49.71 -9.76
C THR A 78 26.04 -49.03 -8.48
N ASN A 79 25.19 -49.67 -7.72
CA ASN A 79 24.90 -49.43 -6.28
C ASN A 79 25.88 -50.24 -5.41
N PRO A 80 25.81 -50.26 -4.06
CA PRO A 80 25.37 -49.39 -3.00
C PRO A 80 26.42 -49.23 -1.87
N PRO A 81 26.21 -48.99 -0.62
CA PRO A 81 25.03 -48.95 0.21
C PRO A 81 24.89 -47.79 1.23
N ALA A 82 23.72 -47.71 1.81
CA ALA A 82 23.29 -46.81 2.87
C ALA A 82 23.93 -47.10 4.24
N THR A 83 24.12 -46.06 5.03
CA THR A 83 24.03 -46.16 6.50
C THR A 83 23.43 -44.91 7.11
N SER A 84 22.51 -45.15 7.97
CA SER A 84 21.72 -44.28 8.83
C SER A 84 22.55 -43.43 9.78
N ALA A 85 22.46 -42.10 9.66
CA ALA A 85 22.95 -41.16 10.67
C ALA A 85 22.09 -39.89 10.84
N SER A 86 20.91 -39.80 10.19
CA SER A 86 20.14 -38.54 10.15
C SER A 86 19.11 -38.35 11.27
N ASP A 87 18.64 -39.41 11.87
CA ASP A 87 17.51 -39.30 12.82
C ASP A 87 17.92 -38.87 14.24
N ASN A 88 19.14 -39.19 14.66
CA ASN A 88 19.61 -38.79 15.99
C ASN A 88 20.00 -37.29 16.07
N GLN A 89 20.43 -36.69 14.97
CA GLN A 89 20.80 -35.26 14.95
C GLN A 89 19.57 -34.34 15.03
N VAL A 90 18.46 -34.72 14.42
CA VAL A 90 17.21 -33.91 14.46
C VAL A 90 16.58 -33.94 15.86
N VAL A 91 16.62 -35.07 16.56
CA VAL A 91 16.10 -35.18 17.92
C VAL A 91 16.97 -34.42 18.93
N VAL A 92 18.28 -34.44 18.78
CA VAL A 92 19.20 -33.70 19.67
C VAL A 92 19.03 -32.18 19.45
N THR A 93 18.82 -31.73 18.23
CA THR A 93 18.60 -30.29 17.93
C THR A 93 17.25 -29.82 18.49
N ALA A 94 16.21 -30.61 18.40
CA ALA A 94 14.88 -30.26 18.95
C ALA A 94 14.90 -30.21 20.49
N VAL A 95 15.59 -31.11 21.17
CA VAL A 95 15.74 -31.09 22.63
C VAL A 95 16.61 -29.92 23.10
N ALA A 96 17.66 -29.55 22.37
CA ALA A 96 18.48 -28.37 22.66
C ALA A 96 17.69 -27.07 22.51
N CYS A 97 16.82 -26.96 21.49
CA CYS A 97 15.94 -25.79 21.32
C CYS A 97 14.89 -25.68 22.44
N LEU A 98 14.35 -26.77 22.94
CA LEU A 98 13.39 -26.76 24.03
C LEU A 98 14.04 -26.43 25.41
N LEU A 99 15.28 -26.85 25.64
CA LEU A 99 16.05 -26.47 26.82
C LEU A 99 16.46 -24.99 26.82
N LEU A 100 16.83 -24.45 25.66
CA LEU A 100 17.13 -23.01 25.52
C LEU A 100 15.89 -22.13 25.71
N LEU A 101 14.71 -22.56 25.23
CA LEU A 101 13.43 -21.89 25.49
C LEU A 101 13.06 -21.92 26.99
N GLY A 102 13.35 -23.00 27.72
CA GLY A 102 13.13 -23.12 29.17
C GLY A 102 14.02 -22.11 29.95
N ILE A 103 15.28 -21.93 29.56
CA ILE A 103 16.23 -21.03 30.23
C ILE A 103 15.84 -19.55 30.01
N THR A 104 15.29 -19.19 28.86
CA THR A 104 14.85 -17.82 28.57
C THR A 104 13.54 -17.43 29.25
N LEU A 105 12.70 -18.42 29.62
CA LEU A 105 11.41 -18.18 30.25
C LEU A 105 11.44 -18.19 31.78
N ASN A 106 12.47 -18.80 32.40
CA ASN A 106 12.58 -18.86 33.87
C ASN A 106 14.05 -18.88 34.34
N PRO A 107 14.61 -17.74 34.79
CA PRO A 107 16.04 -17.62 35.19
C PRO A 107 16.42 -18.50 36.42
N ARG A 108 15.47 -19.05 37.18
CA ARG A 108 15.74 -19.95 38.33
C ARG A 108 16.08 -21.38 37.92
N ILE A 109 15.82 -21.77 36.68
CA ILE A 109 16.15 -23.10 36.14
C ILE A 109 17.60 -23.13 35.61
N GLY A 110 18.17 -21.99 35.22
CA GLY A 110 19.53 -21.88 34.71
C GLY A 110 20.64 -22.24 35.72
N SER A 111 20.37 -22.08 37.01
CA SER A 111 21.36 -22.36 38.07
C SER A 111 21.60 -23.88 38.38
N VAL A 112 20.73 -24.77 37.87
CA VAL A 112 20.80 -26.22 38.08
C VAL A 112 21.67 -26.89 37.01
N PHE A 113 21.92 -26.28 35.87
CA PHE A 113 22.63 -26.86 34.72
C PHE A 113 24.10 -26.46 34.55
N LEU A 114 24.60 -25.57 35.39
CA LEU A 114 26.02 -25.12 35.35
C LEU A 114 27.04 -26.14 35.94
N GLY A 115 26.59 -27.32 36.35
CA GLY A 115 27.40 -28.36 36.96
C GLY A 115 27.77 -29.55 36.07
N CYS A 116 27.56 -29.52 34.77
CA CYS A 116 27.87 -30.65 33.89
C CYS A 116 29.17 -30.42 33.11
N PRO A 117 30.24 -31.20 33.34
CA PRO A 117 31.57 -30.98 32.72
C PRO A 117 31.74 -31.55 31.29
N ILE A 118 30.69 -31.97 30.63
CA ILE A 118 30.82 -32.64 29.34
C ILE A 118 30.00 -31.89 28.30
N CYS A 119 30.50 -30.78 27.80
CA CYS A 119 30.16 -30.22 26.47
C CYS A 119 30.92 -28.93 26.25
N LEU A 120 31.75 -28.88 25.26
CA LEU A 120 32.44 -27.76 24.61
C LEU A 120 33.97 -27.95 24.66
N THR A 121 34.48 -28.63 23.66
CA THR A 121 35.96 -28.74 23.43
C THR A 121 36.42 -28.13 22.11
N ASP A 122 35.55 -27.52 21.28
CA ASP A 122 35.96 -26.88 20.05
C ASP A 122 35.68 -25.36 20.06
N PRO A 123 36.73 -24.49 19.92
CA PRO A 123 36.57 -23.05 19.86
C PRO A 123 35.72 -22.56 18.66
N LYS A 124 35.55 -23.38 17.61
CA LYS A 124 34.73 -23.04 16.45
C LYS A 124 33.24 -23.16 16.75
N ASP A 125 32.84 -24.09 17.60
CA ASP A 125 31.46 -24.23 18.03
C ASP A 125 31.04 -23.11 18.97
N MET A 126 31.94 -22.64 19.82
CA MET A 126 31.69 -21.47 20.69
C MET A 126 31.50 -20.19 19.91
N ALA A 127 32.24 -19.98 18.80
CA ALA A 127 32.07 -18.83 17.92
C ALA A 127 30.77 -18.87 17.12
N PHE A 128 30.28 -20.05 16.78
CA PHE A 128 28.96 -20.24 16.14
C PHE A 128 27.83 -19.91 17.10
N TRP A 129 27.90 -20.37 18.36
CA TRP A 129 26.89 -20.10 19.39
C TRP A 129 26.87 -18.65 19.85
N LEU A 130 28.01 -17.98 19.92
CA LEU A 130 28.08 -16.53 20.20
C LEU A 130 27.44 -15.73 19.07
N ARG A 131 27.65 -16.08 17.78
CA ARG A 131 26.98 -15.46 16.63
C ARG A 131 25.48 -15.77 16.60
N ALA A 132 25.07 -16.96 16.97
CA ALA A 132 23.64 -17.32 17.10
C ALA A 132 22.96 -16.57 18.25
N SER A 133 23.66 -16.38 19.38
CA SER A 133 23.20 -15.56 20.50
C SER A 133 23.07 -14.08 20.12
N ASP A 134 23.99 -13.53 19.34
CA ASP A 134 23.89 -12.16 18.83
C ASP A 134 22.77 -11.99 17.80
N MET A 135 22.49 -13.00 16.97
CA MET A 135 21.32 -13.01 16.09
C MET A 135 20.00 -13.12 16.87
N LEU A 136 19.96 -13.89 17.96
CA LEU A 136 18.77 -14.01 18.82
C LEU A 136 18.57 -12.79 19.71
N ASN A 137 19.63 -12.17 20.21
CA ASN A 137 19.57 -10.90 20.95
C ASN A 137 19.22 -9.69 20.06
N GLY A 138 19.40 -9.79 18.72
CA GLY A 138 18.91 -8.81 17.74
C GLY A 138 17.39 -8.86 17.53
N VAL A 139 16.71 -9.94 17.94
CA VAL A 139 15.24 -10.06 17.92
C VAL A 139 14.70 -9.63 19.30
N ASN A 140 14.90 -8.38 19.66
CA ASN A 140 14.11 -7.76 20.72
C ASN A 140 12.66 -7.67 20.24
N VAL A 141 11.85 -8.67 20.56
CA VAL A 141 10.38 -8.55 20.57
C VAL A 141 10.04 -7.59 21.71
N ARG A 142 10.27 -6.30 21.48
CA ARG A 142 9.71 -5.26 22.37
C ARG A 142 8.21 -5.45 22.34
N SER A 143 7.61 -5.68 23.50
CA SER A 143 6.17 -5.69 23.68
C SER A 143 5.57 -4.46 23.00
N SER A 144 4.35 -4.57 22.46
CA SER A 144 3.68 -3.45 21.78
C SER A 144 3.46 -2.23 22.68
N GLU A 145 3.60 -2.39 23.98
CA GLU A 145 3.33 -1.37 25.02
C GLU A 145 4.29 -0.17 25.01
N GLY A 146 5.49 -0.29 24.47
CA GLY A 146 6.44 0.84 24.33
C GLY A 146 6.46 1.51 22.96
N ARG A 147 5.63 1.09 22.01
CA ARG A 147 5.66 1.62 20.64
C ARG A 147 4.85 2.90 20.50
N LYS A 148 5.39 3.86 19.73
CA LYS A 148 4.79 5.18 19.49
C LYS A 148 3.55 5.10 18.60
N GLY A 149 2.64 6.07 18.79
CA GLY A 149 1.38 6.20 18.05
C GLY A 149 0.21 5.49 18.74
N GLN A 150 -0.99 5.77 18.29
CA GLN A 150 -2.23 5.23 18.83
C GLN A 150 -3.20 4.89 17.69
N TRP A 151 -4.23 4.09 18.00
CA TRP A 151 -5.32 3.77 17.08
C TRP A 151 -6.64 4.22 17.67
N GLN A 152 -7.44 4.91 16.88
CA GLN A 152 -8.77 5.36 17.21
C GLN A 152 -9.78 4.70 16.27
N LEU A 153 -10.79 4.05 16.81
CA LEU A 153 -11.96 3.63 16.06
C LEU A 153 -12.88 4.83 15.86
N LEU A 154 -13.13 5.20 14.60
CA LEU A 154 -14.00 6.34 14.25
C LEU A 154 -15.44 5.89 14.06
N LEU A 155 -15.66 4.87 13.23
CA LEU A 155 -16.97 4.29 12.94
C LEU A 155 -16.90 2.77 12.97
N ASN A 156 -17.94 2.14 13.50
CA ASN A 156 -18.10 0.69 13.47
C ASN A 156 -18.48 0.16 12.08
N ASN A 157 -19.09 1.00 11.24
CA ASN A 157 -19.54 0.59 9.92
C ASN A 157 -19.68 1.81 9.00
N THR A 158 -18.98 1.81 7.88
CA THR A 158 -19.09 2.82 6.81
C THR A 158 -20.13 2.45 5.75
N GLY A 159 -20.66 1.23 5.79
CA GLY A 159 -21.59 0.69 4.81
C GLY A 159 -21.00 0.31 3.45
N VAL A 160 -19.79 0.78 3.15
CA VAL A 160 -19.05 0.56 1.89
C VAL A 160 -17.57 0.32 2.22
N VAL A 161 -16.92 -0.59 1.50
CA VAL A 161 -15.47 -0.82 1.66
C VAL A 161 -14.69 0.37 1.10
N GLY A 162 -13.76 0.91 1.88
CA GLY A 162 -12.86 1.97 1.42
C GLY A 162 -11.70 1.43 0.58
N MET A 163 -12.01 0.82 -0.58
CA MET A 163 -11.00 0.36 -1.54
C MET A 163 -10.29 1.54 -2.21
N HIS A 164 -11.04 2.60 -2.52
CA HIS A 164 -10.56 3.87 -3.06
C HIS A 164 -10.87 4.97 -2.04
N VAL A 165 -9.89 5.81 -1.75
CA VAL A 165 -10.01 6.87 -0.73
C VAL A 165 -9.39 8.17 -1.24
N ALA A 166 -10.10 9.30 -1.06
CA ALA A 166 -9.62 10.63 -1.40
C ALA A 166 -10.11 11.69 -0.40
N LEU A 167 -9.19 12.48 0.17
CA LEU A 167 -9.50 13.61 1.03
C LEU A 167 -9.81 14.85 0.19
N THR A 168 -10.98 15.44 0.32
CA THR A 168 -11.38 16.66 -0.40
C THR A 168 -10.96 17.93 0.36
N TYR A 169 -10.87 19.05 -0.35
CA TYR A 169 -10.58 20.35 0.26
C TYR A 169 -11.71 20.93 1.15
N LYS A 170 -12.78 20.19 1.31
CA LYS A 170 -13.89 20.46 2.24
C LYS A 170 -13.82 19.62 3.53
N ASP A 171 -12.67 18.99 3.78
CA ASP A 171 -12.49 18.08 4.92
C ASP A 171 -13.51 16.94 4.97
N THR A 172 -13.88 16.45 3.80
CA THR A 172 -14.63 15.20 3.64
C THR A 172 -13.79 14.16 2.92
N VAL A 173 -14.06 12.87 3.17
CA VAL A 173 -13.36 11.77 2.52
C VAL A 173 -14.33 10.99 1.65
N ILE A 174 -14.02 10.90 0.37
CA ILE A 174 -14.75 10.05 -0.57
C ILE A 174 -14.16 8.65 -0.51
N MET A 175 -15.03 7.66 -0.28
CA MET A 175 -14.69 6.23 -0.28
C MET A 175 -15.61 5.51 -1.24
N PHE A 176 -15.08 4.55 -2.01
CA PHE A 176 -15.87 3.70 -2.89
C PHE A 176 -15.19 2.38 -3.22
N ASP A 177 -15.99 1.42 -3.66
CA ASP A 177 -15.53 0.08 -4.07
C ASP A 177 -16.20 -0.41 -5.36
N GLN A 178 -16.16 -1.72 -5.60
CA GLN A 178 -16.79 -2.38 -6.74
C GLN A 178 -18.31 -2.51 -6.54
N THR A 179 -19.09 -2.20 -7.55
CA THR A 179 -20.55 -2.32 -7.49
C THR A 179 -21.02 -3.79 -7.46
N GLY A 180 -20.18 -4.71 -7.95
CA GLY A 180 -20.43 -6.15 -7.93
C GLY A 180 -20.19 -6.86 -6.60
N ALA A 181 -19.82 -6.12 -5.52
CA ALA A 181 -19.56 -6.73 -4.20
C ALA A 181 -20.81 -7.25 -3.47
N GLY A 182 -22.00 -6.98 -4.01
CA GLY A 182 -23.28 -7.35 -3.39
C GLY A 182 -23.94 -6.17 -2.68
N GLN A 183 -24.74 -6.46 -1.67
CA GLN A 183 -25.48 -5.43 -0.93
C GLN A 183 -24.56 -4.66 -0.01
N SER A 184 -24.49 -3.34 -0.19
CA SER A 184 -23.82 -2.42 0.76
C SER A 184 -24.75 -2.06 1.93
N GLY A 185 -24.23 -1.30 2.89
CA GLY A 185 -25.03 -0.77 4.02
C GLY A 185 -26.10 0.26 3.62
N TYR A 186 -26.13 0.72 2.39
CA TYR A 186 -27.03 1.79 1.95
C TYR A 186 -27.84 1.41 0.72
N ARG A 187 -29.12 1.19 0.92
CA ARG A 187 -30.08 1.00 -0.15
C ARG A 187 -30.51 2.34 -0.76
N LEU A 188 -30.43 2.45 -2.09
CA LEU A 188 -30.91 3.59 -2.85
C LEU A 188 -32.40 3.49 -3.12
N ARG A 189 -33.13 4.62 -3.06
CA ARG A 189 -34.56 4.67 -3.36
C ARG A 189 -34.81 4.57 -4.88
N ARG A 190 -33.90 5.07 -5.68
CA ARG A 190 -33.97 5.06 -7.17
C ARG A 190 -32.63 4.71 -7.76
N ARG A 191 -32.66 4.05 -8.91
CA ARG A 191 -31.48 3.84 -9.77
C ARG A 191 -31.04 5.18 -10.37
N PHE A 192 -29.86 5.23 -10.95
CA PHE A 192 -29.34 6.43 -11.60
C PHE A 192 -30.28 6.94 -12.74
N ASN A 193 -30.86 6.04 -13.53
CA ASN A 193 -31.83 6.36 -14.59
C ASN A 193 -33.22 6.84 -14.08
N GLY A 194 -33.37 7.09 -12.78
CA GLY A 194 -34.61 7.55 -12.17
C GLY A 194 -35.62 6.46 -11.84
N SER A 195 -35.45 5.22 -12.34
CA SER A 195 -36.36 4.12 -12.04
C SER A 195 -36.35 3.75 -10.56
N ARG A 196 -37.50 3.33 -10.02
CA ARG A 196 -37.57 2.88 -8.61
C ARG A 196 -36.79 1.58 -8.43
N CYS A 197 -36.09 1.48 -7.30
CA CYS A 197 -35.48 0.23 -6.84
C CYS A 197 -36.58 -0.66 -6.23
N THR A 198 -37.21 -1.51 -7.07
CA THR A 198 -38.18 -2.51 -6.63
C THR A 198 -37.42 -3.73 -6.06
N ILE A 199 -37.96 -4.31 -4.99
CA ILE A 199 -37.43 -5.55 -4.43
C ILE A 199 -38.03 -6.69 -5.25
N ASN A 200 -37.27 -7.23 -6.18
CA ASN A 200 -37.55 -8.59 -6.65
C ASN A 200 -36.65 -9.51 -5.82
N HIS A 201 -37.24 -10.42 -5.07
CA HIS A 201 -36.49 -11.40 -4.26
C HIS A 201 -35.54 -12.30 -5.09
N HIS A 202 -35.67 -12.28 -6.42
CA HIS A 202 -34.81 -12.98 -7.37
C HIS A 202 -33.60 -12.14 -7.82
N ASP A 203 -33.58 -10.81 -7.62
CA ASP A 203 -32.48 -9.90 -8.00
C ASP A 203 -31.50 -9.65 -6.85
N LEU A 204 -31.06 -10.69 -6.15
CA LEU A 204 -29.97 -10.61 -5.17
C LEU A 204 -28.63 -10.10 -5.77
N LEU A 205 -28.58 -9.99 -7.10
CA LEU A 205 -27.44 -9.54 -7.88
C LEU A 205 -27.58 -8.11 -8.43
N ASP A 206 -28.73 -7.43 -8.26
CA ASP A 206 -28.90 -6.06 -8.74
C ASP A 206 -28.19 -5.06 -7.81
N SER A 207 -26.88 -4.94 -8.02
CA SER A 207 -26.01 -3.98 -7.33
C SER A 207 -26.41 -2.52 -7.58
N THR A 208 -27.25 -2.24 -8.59
CA THR A 208 -27.62 -0.87 -8.99
C THR A 208 -28.56 -0.16 -8.00
N CYS A 209 -29.13 -0.90 -7.05
CA CYS A 209 -29.97 -0.36 -5.96
C CYS A 209 -29.22 -0.18 -4.63
N TYR A 210 -27.91 -0.35 -4.61
CA TYR A 210 -27.09 -0.13 -3.44
C TYR A 210 -25.98 0.89 -3.74
N ALA A 211 -25.70 1.76 -2.76
CA ALA A 211 -24.60 2.70 -2.88
C ALA A 211 -23.27 1.98 -2.63
N HIS A 212 -22.34 2.07 -3.58
CA HIS A 212 -20.95 1.61 -3.45
C HIS A 212 -19.96 2.77 -3.38
N SER A 213 -20.46 3.95 -3.03
CA SER A 213 -19.67 5.13 -2.70
C SER A 213 -20.30 5.89 -1.54
N VAL A 214 -19.46 6.45 -0.68
CA VAL A 214 -19.88 7.28 0.45
C VAL A 214 -18.97 8.49 0.58
N GLU A 215 -19.52 9.57 1.14
CA GLU A 215 -18.76 10.70 1.66
C GLU A 215 -18.76 10.62 3.19
N TYR A 216 -17.58 10.63 3.76
CA TYR A 216 -17.38 10.73 5.22
C TYR A 216 -17.03 12.15 5.60
N ASP A 217 -17.85 12.77 6.46
CA ASP A 217 -17.59 14.07 7.06
C ASP A 217 -16.75 13.87 8.32
N ILE A 218 -15.52 14.44 8.31
CA ILE A 218 -14.56 14.28 9.41
C ILE A 218 -15.05 14.97 10.69
N SER A 219 -15.67 16.15 10.54
CA SER A 219 -16.13 16.97 11.66
C SER A 219 -17.35 16.38 12.36
N ALA A 220 -18.32 15.93 11.58
CA ALA A 220 -19.54 15.32 12.07
C ALA A 220 -19.37 13.84 12.44
N ASN A 221 -18.27 13.18 12.03
CA ASN A 221 -18.04 11.75 12.15
C ASN A 221 -19.20 10.92 11.59
N LYS A 222 -19.69 11.28 10.40
CA LYS A 222 -20.84 10.67 9.73
C LYS A 222 -20.55 10.36 8.28
N VAL A 223 -21.25 9.38 7.75
CA VAL A 223 -21.21 9.03 6.33
C VAL A 223 -22.56 9.26 5.66
N ARG A 224 -22.53 9.66 4.38
CA ARG A 224 -23.71 9.66 3.52
C ARG A 224 -23.45 8.90 2.23
N PRO A 225 -24.45 8.19 1.68
CA PRO A 225 -24.29 7.46 0.43
C PRO A 225 -24.20 8.39 -0.78
N LEU A 226 -23.41 7.95 -1.77
CA LEU A 226 -23.29 8.55 -3.08
C LEU A 226 -23.65 7.51 -4.15
N ARG A 227 -24.19 7.97 -5.29
CA ARG A 227 -24.64 7.07 -6.37
C ARG A 227 -23.56 6.94 -7.44
N LEU A 228 -23.28 5.72 -7.85
CA LEU A 228 -22.45 5.39 -9.00
C LEU A 228 -23.31 4.73 -10.08
N ASP A 229 -23.12 5.17 -11.33
CA ASP A 229 -23.86 4.65 -12.49
C ASP A 229 -23.22 3.38 -13.09
N THR A 230 -21.90 3.32 -13.06
CA THR A 230 -21.13 2.21 -13.60
C THR A 230 -20.01 1.84 -12.64
N ASP A 231 -19.50 0.61 -12.74
CA ASP A 231 -18.53 0.07 -11.79
C ASP A 231 -17.16 0.79 -11.84
N PRO A 232 -16.73 1.45 -10.74
CA PRO A 232 -15.43 2.06 -10.62
C PRO A 232 -14.34 1.08 -10.14
N TRP A 233 -14.60 -0.20 -10.08
CA TRP A 233 -13.67 -1.19 -9.57
C TRP A 233 -12.30 -1.08 -10.19
N CYS A 234 -11.28 -0.95 -9.35
CA CYS A 234 -9.88 -0.79 -9.74
C CYS A 234 -9.64 0.35 -10.73
N SER A 235 -10.34 1.46 -10.55
CA SER A 235 -10.18 2.69 -11.30
C SER A 235 -9.00 3.54 -10.79
N SER A 236 -8.74 4.66 -11.41
CA SER A 236 -7.78 5.66 -11.00
C SER A 236 -8.40 7.04 -10.90
N ALA A 237 -7.79 7.95 -10.16
CA ALA A 237 -8.30 9.32 -10.06
C ALA A 237 -7.21 10.35 -9.75
N SER A 238 -7.59 11.61 -9.90
CA SER A 238 -6.79 12.78 -9.54
C SER A 238 -7.69 13.96 -9.19
N PHE A 239 -7.24 14.86 -8.33
CA PHE A 239 -7.90 16.14 -8.15
C PHE A 239 -7.51 17.11 -9.26
N LEU A 240 -8.50 17.83 -9.78
CA LEU A 240 -8.32 18.98 -10.68
C LEU A 240 -8.00 20.25 -9.86
N SER A 241 -7.53 21.31 -10.53
CA SER A 241 -7.14 22.56 -9.88
C SER A 241 -8.24 23.22 -9.04
N ASN A 242 -9.50 22.99 -9.38
CA ASN A 242 -10.67 23.50 -8.64
C ASN A 242 -11.14 22.56 -7.50
N GLY A 243 -10.37 21.50 -7.19
CA GLY A 243 -10.70 20.53 -6.16
C GLY A 243 -11.73 19.47 -6.55
N THR A 244 -12.15 19.42 -7.80
CA THR A 244 -13.02 18.34 -8.32
C THR A 244 -12.21 17.06 -8.41
N LEU A 245 -12.70 15.96 -7.85
CA LEU A 245 -12.14 14.63 -8.03
C LEU A 245 -12.57 14.09 -9.40
N LEU A 246 -11.61 13.90 -10.29
CA LEU A 246 -11.77 13.28 -11.60
C LEU A 246 -11.37 11.82 -11.49
N GLN A 247 -12.30 10.90 -11.70
CA GLN A 247 -12.11 9.46 -11.67
C GLN A 247 -12.20 8.88 -13.08
N THR A 248 -11.33 7.94 -13.42
CA THR A 248 -11.20 7.36 -14.75
C THR A 248 -11.17 5.85 -14.73
N GLY A 249 -11.86 5.23 -15.67
CA GLY A 249 -11.87 3.78 -15.84
C GLY A 249 -12.74 3.04 -14.82
N GLY A 250 -12.45 1.76 -14.65
CA GLY A 250 -13.18 0.81 -13.83
C GLY A 250 -13.34 -0.51 -14.54
N PHE A 251 -14.42 -1.23 -14.24
CA PHE A 251 -14.68 -2.57 -14.76
C PHE A 251 -15.87 -2.59 -15.73
N GLU A 252 -15.82 -3.44 -16.73
CA GLU A 252 -16.86 -3.63 -17.78
C GLU A 252 -17.38 -2.30 -18.35
N LYS A 253 -18.69 -2.00 -18.14
CA LYS A 253 -19.31 -0.73 -18.59
C LYS A 253 -18.65 0.50 -17.97
N GLY A 254 -17.90 0.33 -16.88
CA GLY A 254 -17.11 1.36 -16.21
C GLY A 254 -15.75 1.64 -16.84
N ALA A 255 -15.19 0.71 -17.63
CA ALA A 255 -13.80 0.72 -18.07
C ALA A 255 -13.39 1.94 -18.91
N LYS A 256 -14.32 2.52 -19.69
CA LYS A 256 -14.12 3.74 -20.48
C LYS A 256 -14.71 5.00 -19.85
N ARG A 257 -15.26 4.92 -18.63
CA ARG A 257 -15.99 6.05 -18.05
C ARG A 257 -15.07 7.05 -17.38
N VAL A 258 -15.50 8.31 -17.43
CA VAL A 258 -14.93 9.44 -16.70
C VAL A 258 -16.03 9.98 -15.80
N ARG A 259 -15.72 10.10 -14.51
CA ARG A 259 -16.65 10.57 -13.48
C ARG A 259 -16.05 11.72 -12.72
N PHE A 260 -16.88 12.65 -12.28
CA PHE A 260 -16.50 13.83 -11.53
C PHE A 260 -17.26 13.86 -10.21
N TYR A 261 -16.55 14.16 -9.14
CA TYR A 261 -17.15 14.52 -7.86
C TYR A 261 -16.66 15.90 -7.45
N ARG A 262 -17.58 16.88 -7.39
CA ARG A 262 -17.27 18.23 -6.94
C ARG A 262 -17.75 18.40 -5.50
N PRO A 263 -16.84 18.52 -4.51
CA PRO A 263 -17.20 18.70 -3.11
C PRO A 263 -18.03 19.97 -2.90
N CYS A 264 -19.08 19.90 -2.08
CA CYS A 264 -19.99 21.01 -1.79
C CYS A 264 -20.24 21.13 -0.28
N GLY A 265 -20.51 22.35 0.18
CA GLY A 265 -20.73 22.63 1.62
C GLY A 265 -22.11 22.25 2.13
N ASN A 266 -23.07 21.97 1.25
CA ASN A 266 -24.46 21.61 1.61
C ASN A 266 -24.71 20.11 1.64
N HIS A 267 -23.69 19.27 1.44
CA HIS A 267 -23.76 17.79 1.38
C HIS A 267 -24.82 17.23 0.41
N GLN A 268 -25.17 17.97 -0.66
CA GLN A 268 -26.12 17.51 -1.69
C GLN A 268 -25.43 17.07 -2.98
N CYS A 269 -24.12 17.23 -3.08
CA CYS A 269 -23.34 16.82 -4.26
C CYS A 269 -23.28 15.29 -4.39
N ASP A 270 -23.18 14.83 -5.63
CA ASP A 270 -23.07 13.43 -5.97
C ASP A 270 -22.13 13.27 -7.18
N TRP A 271 -21.83 12.04 -7.57
CA TRP A 271 -21.05 11.76 -8.76
C TRP A 271 -21.78 12.17 -10.03
N ILE A 272 -21.04 12.72 -10.97
CA ILE A 272 -21.49 13.06 -12.32
C ILE A 272 -20.68 12.25 -13.32
N GLN A 273 -21.35 11.38 -14.09
CA GLN A 273 -20.70 10.62 -15.14
C GLN A 273 -20.69 11.42 -16.44
N SER A 274 -19.49 11.58 -17.04
CA SER A 274 -19.30 12.28 -18.31
C SER A 274 -19.92 11.49 -19.47
N LYS A 275 -20.46 12.22 -20.46
CA LYS A 275 -20.81 11.65 -21.78
C LYS A 275 -19.54 11.32 -22.59
N LYS A 276 -18.45 12.09 -22.42
CA LYS A 276 -17.15 11.82 -23.04
C LYS A 276 -16.46 10.65 -22.33
N THR A 277 -15.83 9.77 -23.10
CA THR A 277 -15.22 8.53 -22.65
C THR A 277 -13.72 8.52 -22.91
N LEU A 278 -13.03 7.60 -22.25
CA LEU A 278 -11.65 7.24 -22.58
C LEU A 278 -11.58 6.58 -23.95
N SER A 279 -10.40 6.64 -24.59
CA SER A 279 -10.13 5.91 -25.83
C SER A 279 -10.05 4.41 -25.57
N ASP A 280 -9.35 4.01 -24.49
CA ASP A 280 -9.11 2.63 -24.14
C ASP A 280 -9.88 2.21 -22.88
N GLU A 281 -10.08 0.89 -22.72
CA GLU A 281 -10.67 0.31 -21.53
C GLU A 281 -9.64 0.20 -20.41
N ARG A 282 -9.75 1.06 -19.40
CA ARG A 282 -8.72 1.18 -18.35
C ARG A 282 -9.20 0.61 -17.02
N TRP A 283 -8.82 -0.64 -16.79
CA TRP A 283 -8.94 -1.34 -15.53
C TRP A 283 -7.53 -1.54 -14.95
N TYR A 284 -7.26 -1.07 -13.73
CA TYR A 284 -5.92 -1.01 -13.10
C TYR A 284 -4.94 -0.01 -13.76
N ALA A 285 -5.43 1.10 -14.25
CA ALA A 285 -4.60 2.21 -14.71
C ALA A 285 -4.16 3.11 -13.54
N SER A 286 -3.19 3.99 -13.79
CA SER A 286 -2.79 5.05 -12.86
C SER A 286 -3.01 6.44 -13.47
N SER A 287 -3.35 7.41 -12.62
CA SER A 287 -3.61 8.80 -13.02
C SER A 287 -2.64 9.77 -12.38
N GLN A 288 -2.18 10.78 -13.15
CA GLN A 288 -1.35 11.87 -12.65
C GLN A 288 -1.82 13.21 -13.19
N ILE A 289 -2.06 14.19 -12.29
CA ILE A 289 -2.33 15.58 -12.68
C ILE A 289 -1.09 16.20 -13.32
N LEU A 290 -1.29 16.96 -14.38
CA LEU A 290 -0.24 17.62 -15.13
C LEU A 290 -0.13 19.11 -14.75
N PRO A 291 1.04 19.72 -14.97
CA PRO A 291 1.25 21.14 -14.69
C PRO A 291 0.35 22.07 -15.51
N GLU A 292 -0.03 21.63 -16.70
CA GLU A 292 -0.67 22.46 -17.71
C GLU A 292 -2.12 22.07 -17.95
N HIS A 293 -2.92 23.07 -18.30
CA HIS A 293 -4.28 22.92 -18.82
C HIS A 293 -5.25 22.14 -17.93
N ASN A 294 -4.92 21.96 -16.63
CA ASN A 294 -5.77 21.20 -15.72
C ASN A 294 -6.10 19.79 -16.26
N ARG A 295 -5.10 19.13 -16.88
CA ARG A 295 -5.22 17.81 -17.51
C ARG A 295 -4.63 16.72 -16.64
N VAL A 296 -5.21 15.56 -16.73
CA VAL A 296 -4.72 14.32 -16.10
C VAL A 296 -4.26 13.37 -17.19
N VAL A 297 -3.06 12.82 -17.05
CA VAL A 297 -2.62 11.65 -17.83
C VAL A 297 -3.06 10.37 -17.14
N VAL A 298 -3.63 9.45 -17.93
CA VAL A 298 -4.06 8.11 -17.48
C VAL A 298 -3.18 7.09 -18.19
N VAL A 299 -2.45 6.28 -17.45
CA VAL A 299 -1.41 5.39 -17.99
C VAL A 299 -1.75 3.93 -17.71
N GLY A 300 -1.68 3.11 -18.74
CA GLY A 300 -1.81 1.66 -18.65
C GLY A 300 -3.22 1.17 -18.41
N GLY A 301 -3.32 0.01 -17.82
CA GLY A 301 -4.52 -0.77 -17.57
C GLY A 301 -4.29 -2.23 -17.97
N ARG A 302 -5.20 -3.11 -17.58
CA ARG A 302 -5.07 -4.54 -17.90
C ARG A 302 -5.18 -4.76 -19.40
N ARG A 303 -4.13 -5.27 -20.03
CA ARG A 303 -3.99 -5.46 -21.49
C ARG A 303 -4.01 -4.13 -22.28
N VAL A 304 -3.74 -3.00 -21.62
CA VAL A 304 -3.66 -1.67 -22.23
C VAL A 304 -2.25 -1.11 -22.02
N PHE A 305 -1.53 -0.88 -23.11
CA PHE A 305 -0.12 -0.48 -23.11
C PHE A 305 0.07 0.94 -23.66
N THR A 306 -0.92 1.78 -23.40
CA THR A 306 -1.02 3.16 -23.88
C THR A 306 -1.18 4.13 -22.71
N TYR A 307 -1.11 5.42 -23.02
CA TYR A 307 -1.59 6.48 -22.13
C TYR A 307 -2.47 7.46 -22.91
N GLU A 308 -3.33 8.19 -22.22
CA GLU A 308 -4.17 9.23 -22.78
C GLU A 308 -4.40 10.36 -21.79
N PHE A 309 -4.95 11.48 -22.27
CA PHE A 309 -5.20 12.65 -21.45
C PHE A 309 -6.69 12.91 -21.24
N VAL A 310 -7.03 13.43 -20.06
CA VAL A 310 -8.39 13.81 -19.70
C VAL A 310 -8.37 15.20 -19.04
N PRO A 311 -9.20 16.17 -19.50
CA PRO A 311 -10.02 16.13 -20.70
C PRO A 311 -9.21 16.06 -21.99
N LYS A 312 -9.81 15.57 -23.06
CA LYS A 312 -9.24 15.61 -24.41
C LYS A 312 -9.29 17.04 -24.94
N THR A 313 -8.25 17.45 -25.66
CA THR A 313 -8.17 18.80 -26.29
C THR A 313 -8.98 18.88 -27.56
N SER A 314 -9.13 17.77 -28.27
CA SER A 314 -9.95 17.67 -29.49
C SER A 314 -10.77 16.37 -29.48
N PRO A 315 -11.89 16.29 -30.22
CA PRO A 315 -12.68 15.07 -30.33
C PRO A 315 -11.91 13.87 -30.90
N GLY A 316 -10.91 14.12 -31.74
CA GLY A 316 -10.07 13.10 -32.39
C GLY A 316 -8.83 12.68 -31.59
N GLU A 317 -8.58 13.26 -30.43
CA GLU A 317 -7.41 12.89 -29.63
C GLU A 317 -7.51 11.44 -29.15
N LYS A 318 -6.60 10.60 -29.64
CA LYS A 318 -6.51 9.17 -29.31
C LYS A 318 -5.52 8.94 -28.15
N SER A 319 -5.39 7.71 -27.72
CA SER A 319 -4.32 7.25 -26.83
C SER A 319 -2.97 7.18 -27.59
N PHE A 320 -1.88 7.22 -26.82
CA PHE A 320 -0.50 7.14 -27.29
C PHE A 320 0.12 5.85 -26.83
N ASP A 321 0.81 5.13 -27.72
CA ASP A 321 1.50 3.90 -27.40
C ASP A 321 2.65 4.15 -26.41
N LEU A 322 2.81 3.23 -25.48
CA LEU A 322 3.91 3.22 -24.53
C LEU A 322 4.57 1.82 -24.53
N PRO A 323 5.50 1.57 -25.44
CA PRO A 323 6.16 0.25 -25.60
C PRO A 323 6.80 -0.28 -24.30
N PHE A 324 7.23 0.61 -23.42
CA PHE A 324 7.72 0.29 -22.08
C PHE A 324 6.75 -0.59 -21.26
N LEU A 325 5.44 -0.38 -21.38
CA LEU A 325 4.45 -1.20 -20.70
C LEU A 325 4.34 -2.61 -21.30
N HIS A 326 4.61 -2.78 -22.60
CA HIS A 326 4.73 -4.10 -23.21
C HIS A 326 5.97 -4.83 -22.71
N GLN A 327 7.10 -4.14 -22.66
CA GLN A 327 8.39 -4.70 -22.24
C GLN A 327 8.40 -5.14 -20.78
N THR A 328 7.63 -4.46 -19.93
CA THR A 328 7.54 -4.74 -18.49
C THR A 328 6.40 -5.68 -18.11
N ASN A 329 5.61 -6.15 -19.07
CA ASN A 329 4.49 -7.05 -18.83
C ASN A 329 4.98 -8.48 -18.61
N ASP A 330 4.73 -8.99 -17.42
CA ASP A 330 4.95 -10.39 -17.06
C ASP A 330 3.64 -11.16 -17.21
N ARG A 331 3.47 -11.85 -18.34
CA ARG A 331 2.23 -12.55 -18.70
C ARG A 331 1.86 -13.61 -17.67
N ASP A 332 2.82 -14.38 -17.19
CA ASP A 332 2.62 -15.48 -16.24
C ASP A 332 2.39 -14.95 -14.81
N GLY A 333 2.99 -13.81 -14.49
CA GLY A 333 2.81 -13.09 -13.24
C GLY A 333 1.55 -12.23 -13.15
N GLY A 334 0.60 -12.32 -14.11
CA GLY A 334 -0.61 -11.51 -14.12
C GLY A 334 -0.40 -10.06 -14.56
N GLY A 335 0.69 -9.79 -15.25
CA GLY A 335 1.11 -8.49 -15.76
C GLY A 335 2.25 -7.88 -14.95
N ASN A 336 2.16 -7.85 -13.63
CA ASN A 336 3.12 -7.25 -12.69
C ASN A 336 3.52 -5.79 -13.01
N ASN A 337 2.82 -5.14 -13.94
CA ASN A 337 2.99 -3.75 -14.35
C ASN A 337 1.66 -2.95 -14.32
N LEU A 338 0.62 -3.53 -13.71
CA LEU A 338 -0.64 -2.85 -13.49
C LEU A 338 -0.49 -1.83 -12.36
N TYR A 339 -1.29 -0.75 -12.41
CA TYR A 339 -1.08 0.42 -11.56
C TYR A 339 0.38 0.87 -11.58
N PRO A 340 0.94 1.23 -12.77
CA PRO A 340 2.31 1.74 -12.83
C PRO A 340 2.47 2.92 -11.87
N PHE A 341 3.57 2.98 -11.13
CA PHE A 341 3.81 4.10 -10.24
C PHE A 341 4.21 5.33 -11.04
N LEU A 342 3.44 6.41 -10.87
CA LEU A 342 3.62 7.66 -11.59
C LEU A 342 4.04 8.76 -10.62
N HIS A 343 5.11 9.48 -10.97
CA HIS A 343 5.54 10.67 -10.23
C HIS A 343 5.92 11.79 -11.20
N LEU A 344 5.25 12.93 -11.07
CA LEU A 344 5.61 14.12 -11.85
C LEU A 344 6.91 14.72 -11.30
N SER A 345 7.96 14.70 -12.10
CA SER A 345 9.24 15.33 -11.79
C SER A 345 9.14 16.86 -11.80
N SER A 346 9.99 17.54 -11.03
CA SER A 346 9.99 19.01 -10.95
C SER A 346 10.37 19.72 -12.26
N ASP A 347 10.90 18.99 -13.23
CA ASP A 347 11.14 19.45 -14.60
C ASP A 347 9.94 19.28 -15.55
N GLY A 348 8.81 18.78 -15.05
CA GLY A 348 7.58 18.56 -15.79
C GLY A 348 7.51 17.23 -16.57
N ASN A 349 8.55 16.40 -16.52
CA ASN A 349 8.52 15.07 -17.10
C ASN A 349 7.87 14.05 -16.17
N LEU A 350 7.32 12.97 -16.71
CA LEU A 350 6.66 11.92 -15.96
C LEU A 350 7.60 10.74 -15.71
N PHE A 351 7.92 10.46 -14.44
CA PHE A 351 8.54 9.21 -14.04
C PHE A 351 7.48 8.11 -14.03
N VAL A 352 7.77 7.01 -14.72
CA VAL A 352 6.92 5.81 -14.81
C VAL A 352 7.72 4.61 -14.35
N PHE A 353 7.25 3.92 -13.31
CA PHE A 353 7.83 2.67 -12.83
C PHE A 353 6.84 1.52 -13.05
N ALA A 354 7.28 0.47 -13.71
CA ALA A 354 6.47 -0.71 -14.00
C ALA A 354 7.28 -1.99 -13.81
N ASN A 355 6.73 -2.94 -13.08
CA ASN A 355 7.34 -4.20 -12.68
C ASN A 355 8.63 -3.99 -11.83
N ARG A 356 9.77 -3.80 -12.47
CA ARG A 356 11.08 -3.53 -11.85
C ARG A 356 11.87 -2.44 -12.58
N ASP A 357 11.34 -1.96 -13.68
CA ASP A 357 11.99 -1.00 -14.56
C ASP A 357 11.35 0.38 -14.47
N SER A 358 12.05 1.42 -14.88
CA SER A 358 11.52 2.77 -14.85
C SER A 358 12.10 3.65 -15.96
N ILE A 359 11.29 4.61 -16.37
CA ILE A 359 11.60 5.59 -17.42
C ILE A 359 11.21 7.00 -16.98
N LEU A 360 11.78 8.00 -17.67
CA LEU A 360 11.31 9.37 -17.64
C LEU A 360 10.70 9.70 -19.01
N LEU A 361 9.41 10.01 -19.02
CA LEU A 361 8.61 10.27 -20.22
C LEU A 361 8.33 11.77 -20.38
N ASN A 362 8.72 12.33 -21.50
CA ASN A 362 8.32 13.68 -21.88
C ASN A 362 6.97 13.60 -22.60
N LEU A 363 5.91 14.02 -21.92
CA LEU A 363 4.54 13.92 -22.43
C LEU A 363 4.24 14.90 -23.58
N ARG A 364 4.92 16.06 -23.64
CA ARG A 364 4.75 17.05 -24.72
C ARG A 364 5.30 16.52 -26.06
N ARG A 365 6.42 15.77 -25.98
CA ARG A 365 7.11 15.22 -27.16
C ARG A 365 6.75 13.76 -27.43
N ASN A 366 5.90 13.16 -26.58
CA ASN A 366 5.58 11.73 -26.61
C ASN A 366 6.84 10.85 -26.73
N ARG A 367 7.85 11.11 -25.91
CA ARG A 367 9.15 10.45 -26.02
C ARG A 367 9.72 10.09 -24.65
N VAL A 368 10.21 8.86 -24.52
CA VAL A 368 11.07 8.46 -23.40
C VAL A 368 12.40 9.19 -23.55
N ILE A 369 12.75 10.00 -22.55
CA ILE A 369 13.98 10.79 -22.55
C ILE A 369 15.07 10.18 -21.69
N LYS A 370 14.71 9.24 -20.80
CA LYS A 370 15.65 8.53 -19.95
C LYS A 370 15.09 7.17 -19.53
N THR A 371 15.96 6.16 -19.50
CA THR A 371 15.72 4.85 -18.88
C THR A 371 16.64 4.74 -17.67
N PHE A 372 16.09 4.27 -16.56
CA PHE A 372 16.81 4.13 -15.30
C PHE A 372 17.29 2.69 -15.10
N PRO A 373 18.30 2.47 -14.23
CA PRO A 373 18.69 1.13 -13.83
C PRO A 373 17.50 0.37 -13.21
N ARG A 374 17.41 -0.91 -13.52
CA ARG A 374 16.44 -1.81 -12.89
C ARG A 374 16.63 -1.84 -11.37
N ILE A 375 15.53 -1.81 -10.59
CA ILE A 375 15.63 -1.95 -9.14
C ILE A 375 16.27 -3.30 -8.78
N PRO A 376 17.32 -3.33 -7.93
CA PRO A 376 17.99 -4.56 -7.53
C PRO A 376 17.10 -5.54 -6.76
N GLY A 377 17.50 -6.80 -6.73
CA GLY A 377 16.79 -7.90 -6.11
C GLY A 377 15.77 -8.54 -7.07
N GLU A 378 15.08 -9.56 -6.60
CA GLU A 378 14.08 -10.30 -7.35
C GLU A 378 12.66 -9.91 -6.93
N GLY A 379 11.68 -10.34 -7.72
CA GLY A 379 10.26 -10.08 -7.48
C GLY A 379 9.77 -8.71 -7.94
N SER A 380 8.49 -8.62 -8.19
CA SER A 380 7.84 -7.46 -8.80
C SER A 380 7.27 -6.50 -7.75
N ARG A 381 7.03 -5.24 -8.17
CA ARG A 381 6.59 -4.17 -7.28
C ARG A 381 5.16 -3.70 -7.56
N ASN A 382 4.70 -3.79 -8.79
CA ASN A 382 3.35 -3.35 -9.17
C ASN A 382 2.32 -4.47 -9.03
N TYR A 383 1.05 -4.15 -9.17
CA TYR A 383 -0.06 -5.10 -9.08
C TYR A 383 0.11 -6.26 -10.11
N PRO A 384 -0.12 -7.52 -9.75
CA PRO A 384 -0.62 -8.02 -8.45
C PRO A 384 0.41 -8.19 -7.34
N SER A 385 1.70 -7.95 -7.58
CA SER A 385 2.74 -8.02 -6.52
C SER A 385 2.55 -6.95 -5.44
N SER A 386 1.96 -5.81 -5.77
CA SER A 386 1.47 -4.76 -4.87
C SER A 386 2.43 -4.33 -3.76
N GLY A 387 3.64 -3.96 -4.15
CA GLY A 387 4.46 -3.04 -3.40
C GLY A 387 3.86 -1.63 -3.43
N SER A 388 4.57 -0.65 -2.95
CA SER A 388 4.13 0.75 -2.93
C SER A 388 5.27 1.70 -3.30
N SER A 389 4.93 2.92 -3.72
CA SER A 389 5.88 3.94 -4.11
C SER A 389 5.48 5.32 -3.60
N VAL A 390 6.50 6.14 -3.29
CA VAL A 390 6.33 7.53 -2.90
C VAL A 390 7.45 8.38 -3.47
N MET A 391 7.16 9.59 -3.90
CA MET A 391 8.15 10.62 -4.14
C MET A 391 8.43 11.34 -2.82
N LEU A 392 9.70 11.38 -2.40
CA LEU A 392 10.09 12.06 -1.16
C LEU A 392 9.83 13.57 -1.25
N PRO A 393 9.68 14.28 -0.10
CA PRO A 393 9.38 15.71 -0.12
C PRO A 393 10.38 16.51 -0.94
N LEU A 394 9.87 17.36 -1.82
CA LEU A 394 10.66 18.36 -2.55
C LEU A 394 11.05 19.51 -1.60
N ASP A 395 12.27 19.99 -1.69
CA ASP A 395 12.83 20.93 -0.72
C ASP A 395 13.26 22.24 -1.38
N HIS A 396 12.87 23.38 -0.80
CA HIS A 396 13.27 24.71 -1.28
C HIS A 396 14.80 24.93 -1.22
N ARG A 397 15.53 24.18 -0.36
CA ARG A 397 16.97 24.33 -0.19
C ARG A 397 17.77 23.97 -1.45
N ASP A 398 17.20 23.11 -2.28
CA ASP A 398 17.76 22.77 -3.60
C ASP A 398 16.88 23.31 -4.75
N ASN A 399 16.06 24.33 -4.48
CA ASN A 399 15.10 24.92 -5.43
C ASN A 399 14.14 23.86 -6.00
N PHE A 400 13.78 22.84 -5.22
CA PHE A 400 12.92 21.71 -5.60
C PHE A 400 13.46 20.86 -6.76
N GLN A 401 14.76 20.92 -7.03
CA GLN A 401 15.37 20.25 -8.19
C GLN A 401 15.69 18.78 -7.92
N LYS A 402 15.98 18.42 -6.67
CA LYS A 402 16.23 17.02 -6.30
C LYS A 402 14.93 16.25 -6.17
N VAL A 403 14.62 15.43 -7.15
CA VAL A 403 13.47 14.52 -7.11
C VAL A 403 13.95 13.12 -6.78
N GLU A 404 13.48 12.58 -5.66
CA GLU A 404 13.85 11.26 -5.17
C GLU A 404 12.62 10.37 -5.03
N VAL A 405 12.64 9.20 -5.63
CA VAL A 405 11.54 8.22 -5.59
C VAL A 405 11.96 7.02 -4.75
N MET A 406 11.03 6.51 -3.95
CA MET A 406 11.19 5.32 -3.12
C MET A 406 10.14 4.26 -3.52
N VAL A 407 10.58 3.01 -3.65
CA VAL A 407 9.72 1.85 -3.96
C VAL A 407 10.00 0.76 -2.94
N CYS A 408 8.96 0.26 -2.27
CA CYS A 408 9.07 -0.72 -1.19
C CYS A 408 8.16 -1.93 -1.38
N GLY A 409 8.62 -3.09 -0.89
CA GLY A 409 7.81 -4.30 -0.81
C GLY A 409 7.41 -4.87 -2.16
N GLY A 410 6.36 -5.64 -2.18
CA GLY A 410 5.91 -6.40 -3.35
C GLY A 410 5.97 -7.90 -3.09
N SER A 411 5.86 -8.72 -4.13
CA SER A 411 5.82 -10.19 -4.01
C SER A 411 7.02 -10.85 -4.66
N SER A 412 7.38 -12.01 -4.12
CA SER A 412 8.38 -12.90 -4.72
C SER A 412 7.95 -13.40 -6.10
N ILE A 413 8.90 -13.83 -6.92
CA ILE A 413 8.63 -14.44 -8.24
C ILE A 413 7.66 -15.62 -8.07
N GLY A 414 6.69 -15.73 -8.99
CA GLY A 414 5.71 -16.82 -8.99
C GLY A 414 4.65 -16.75 -7.88
N ALA A 415 4.58 -15.65 -7.10
CA ALA A 415 3.65 -15.53 -5.98
C ALA A 415 2.18 -15.67 -6.39
N LEU A 416 1.77 -15.15 -7.56
CA LEU A 416 0.40 -15.27 -8.05
C LEU A 416 0.04 -16.72 -8.38
N GLU A 417 0.92 -17.43 -9.07
CA GLU A 417 0.71 -18.84 -9.41
C GLU A 417 0.69 -19.72 -8.14
N ALA A 418 1.64 -19.48 -7.23
CA ALA A 418 1.69 -20.17 -5.95
C ALA A 418 0.41 -19.94 -5.13
N ALA A 419 -0.08 -18.70 -5.05
CA ALA A 419 -1.30 -18.35 -4.32
C ALA A 419 -2.54 -19.05 -4.90
N ARG A 420 -2.65 -19.14 -6.23
CA ARG A 420 -3.72 -19.91 -6.92
C ARG A 420 -3.70 -21.40 -6.55
N LYS A 421 -2.54 -21.92 -6.17
CA LYS A 421 -2.33 -23.30 -5.69
C LYS A 421 -2.39 -23.40 -4.17
N GLY A 422 -2.87 -22.36 -3.46
CA GLY A 422 -2.97 -22.32 -2.00
C GLY A 422 -1.65 -22.13 -1.24
N ARG A 423 -0.54 -21.83 -1.94
CA ARG A 423 0.78 -21.57 -1.34
C ARG A 423 1.08 -20.07 -1.36
N PHE A 424 1.32 -19.50 -0.19
CA PHE A 424 1.50 -18.06 -0.03
C PHE A 424 2.98 -17.75 0.21
N LEU A 425 3.70 -17.35 -0.84
CA LEU A 425 5.13 -17.03 -0.76
C LEU A 425 5.35 -15.76 0.07
N GLU A 426 6.49 -15.66 0.71
CA GLU A 426 6.88 -14.47 1.46
C GLU A 426 7.00 -13.25 0.55
N GLY A 427 6.50 -12.10 1.00
CA GLY A 427 6.64 -10.82 0.32
C GLY A 427 8.05 -10.25 0.43
N LEU A 428 8.31 -9.18 -0.29
CA LEU A 428 9.61 -8.52 -0.30
C LEU A 428 9.78 -7.60 0.90
N ARG A 429 10.98 -7.59 1.48
CA ARG A 429 11.40 -6.64 2.52
C ARG A 429 12.13 -5.42 1.96
N SER A 430 12.62 -5.52 0.73
CA SER A 430 13.50 -4.52 0.14
C SER A 430 12.75 -3.24 -0.23
N CYS A 431 13.41 -2.11 0.06
CA CYS A 431 13.09 -0.77 -0.40
C CYS A 431 14.25 -0.24 -1.22
N GLY A 432 13.97 0.38 -2.35
CA GLY A 432 14.96 1.12 -3.13
C GLY A 432 14.62 2.60 -3.15
N ARG A 433 15.63 3.47 -3.03
CA ARG A 433 15.55 4.91 -3.25
C ARG A 433 16.42 5.31 -4.41
N MET A 434 15.95 6.22 -5.25
CA MET A 434 16.73 6.73 -6.38
C MET A 434 16.42 8.20 -6.62
N VAL A 435 17.47 9.02 -6.74
CA VAL A 435 17.34 10.38 -7.28
C VAL A 435 17.18 10.25 -8.78
N ILE A 436 16.04 10.70 -9.30
CA ILE A 436 15.70 10.56 -10.74
C ILE A 436 16.18 11.76 -11.57
N THR A 437 16.48 12.89 -10.93
CA THR A 437 17.08 14.07 -11.55
C THR A 437 18.62 13.94 -11.63
N GLY A 438 19.26 14.73 -12.51
CA GLY A 438 20.71 14.64 -12.73
C GLY A 438 21.14 13.33 -13.43
N ASN A 439 22.45 13.04 -13.42
CA ASN A 439 23.04 11.94 -14.21
C ASN A 439 23.45 10.70 -13.38
N ASN A 440 23.57 10.83 -12.06
CA ASN A 440 23.98 9.73 -11.18
C ASN A 440 22.75 9.06 -10.55
N ASN A 441 22.05 8.24 -11.34
CA ASN A 441 20.83 7.56 -10.91
C ASN A 441 21.16 6.14 -10.45
N LYS A 442 21.29 5.95 -9.17
CA LYS A 442 21.54 4.65 -8.53
C LYS A 442 20.49 4.35 -7.47
N TRP A 443 20.05 3.10 -7.40
CA TRP A 443 19.21 2.62 -6.32
C TRP A 443 20.03 2.43 -5.06
N GLU A 444 19.68 3.15 -4.00
CA GLU A 444 20.13 2.88 -2.63
C GLU A 444 19.13 1.91 -2.00
N MET A 445 19.60 0.69 -1.71
CA MET A 445 18.73 -0.38 -1.19
C MET A 445 18.82 -0.49 0.32
N GLU A 446 17.68 -0.70 0.96
CA GLU A 446 17.55 -1.02 2.38
C GLU A 446 16.35 -1.93 2.64
N TYR A 447 16.15 -2.39 3.89
CA TYR A 447 15.18 -3.42 4.19
C TYR A 447 14.22 -2.99 5.30
N MET A 448 12.93 -3.18 5.05
CA MET A 448 11.89 -3.06 6.09
C MET A 448 12.12 -4.10 7.20
N PRO A 449 11.62 -3.85 8.42
CA PRO A 449 11.73 -4.81 9.53
C PRO A 449 11.14 -6.19 9.22
N LYS A 450 10.03 -6.26 8.47
CA LYS A 450 9.38 -7.48 8.00
C LYS A 450 8.93 -7.33 6.55
N PRO A 451 8.70 -8.44 5.79
CA PRO A 451 8.16 -8.38 4.44
C PRO A 451 6.79 -7.70 4.42
N ARG A 452 6.48 -7.03 3.29
CA ARG A 452 5.21 -6.34 3.15
C ARG A 452 4.79 -6.17 1.69
N LEU A 453 3.52 -6.44 1.45
CA LEU A 453 2.79 -6.20 0.21
C LEU A 453 1.40 -5.65 0.56
N LEU A 454 0.64 -5.12 -0.39
CA LEU A 454 -0.68 -4.51 -0.17
C LEU A 454 -0.67 -3.34 0.83
N HIS A 455 0.43 -2.61 0.92
CA HIS A 455 0.59 -1.53 1.89
C HIS A 455 0.55 -0.16 1.23
N ASP A 456 0.16 0.84 2.00
CA ASP A 456 0.21 2.24 1.59
C ASP A 456 1.48 2.91 2.11
N MET A 457 2.02 3.86 1.35
CA MET A 457 3.12 4.75 1.73
C MET A 457 2.64 6.19 1.71
N LEU A 458 2.54 6.82 2.88
CA LEU A 458 1.99 8.17 3.05
C LEU A 458 3.02 9.11 3.65
N ILE A 459 3.13 10.31 3.09
CA ILE A 459 4.00 11.36 3.62
C ILE A 459 3.25 12.04 4.79
N LEU A 460 3.88 12.04 5.96
CA LEU A 460 3.37 12.78 7.12
C LEU A 460 3.83 14.24 7.06
N PRO A 461 3.15 15.17 7.76
CA PRO A 461 3.49 16.60 7.74
C PRO A 461 4.95 16.92 8.10
N THR A 462 5.61 16.01 8.82
CA THR A 462 7.03 16.09 9.19
C THR A 462 8.00 15.73 8.06
N GLY A 463 7.50 15.25 6.91
CA GLY A 463 8.30 14.70 5.81
C GLY A 463 8.76 13.24 6.01
N ASN A 464 8.39 12.60 7.11
CA ASN A 464 8.56 11.16 7.29
C ASN A 464 7.51 10.39 6.50
N ILE A 465 7.83 9.13 6.14
CA ILE A 465 6.90 8.25 5.42
C ILE A 465 6.29 7.25 6.39
N LEU A 466 4.97 7.17 6.41
CA LEU A 466 4.24 6.12 7.11
C LEU A 466 3.98 4.97 6.13
N ILE A 467 4.40 3.75 6.50
CA ILE A 467 4.11 2.51 5.78
C ILE A 467 3.08 1.74 6.61
N ILE A 468 1.89 1.54 6.06
CA ILE A 468 0.73 1.06 6.82
C ILE A 468 -0.07 0.04 6.01
N ASN A 469 -0.93 -0.79 6.65
CA ASN A 469 -1.73 -1.84 6.01
C ASN A 469 -0.90 -3.00 5.43
N GLY A 470 -1.58 -3.94 4.79
CA GLY A 470 -0.99 -4.99 3.97
C GLY A 470 -0.82 -6.34 4.65
N ALA A 471 -0.08 -7.19 3.97
CA ALA A 471 0.19 -8.57 4.33
C ALA A 471 1.69 -8.91 4.20
N LYS A 472 2.08 -10.07 4.74
CA LYS A 472 3.47 -10.54 4.69
C LYS A 472 3.69 -11.60 3.61
N HIS A 473 2.64 -12.31 3.20
CA HIS A 473 2.72 -13.44 2.27
C HIS A 473 1.67 -13.34 1.17
N GLY A 474 2.00 -13.84 -0.01
CA GLY A 474 1.11 -13.94 -1.16
C GLY A 474 1.25 -12.77 -2.14
N CYS A 475 0.13 -12.32 -2.69
CA CYS A 475 0.02 -11.20 -3.64
C CYS A 475 -1.38 -10.57 -3.58
N ALA A 476 -1.65 -9.57 -4.40
CA ALA A 476 -2.99 -9.00 -4.57
C ALA A 476 -3.93 -9.97 -5.29
N GLY A 477 -5.20 -9.79 -5.07
CA GLY A 477 -6.30 -10.60 -5.59
C GLY A 477 -7.12 -11.22 -4.48
N TYR A 478 -8.25 -11.78 -4.85
CA TYR A 478 -9.17 -12.39 -3.90
C TYR A 478 -8.51 -13.60 -3.25
N GLU A 479 -8.43 -13.55 -1.92
CA GLU A 479 -7.88 -14.58 -1.03
C GLU A 479 -6.41 -14.98 -1.27
N ASN A 480 -5.66 -14.17 -2.03
CA ASN A 480 -4.28 -14.46 -2.43
C ASN A 480 -3.22 -13.98 -1.41
N ALA A 481 -3.61 -13.40 -0.28
CA ALA A 481 -2.66 -12.91 0.73
C ALA A 481 -2.96 -13.47 2.13
N ARG A 482 -1.90 -13.64 2.93
CA ARG A 482 -1.95 -14.15 4.30
C ARG A 482 -1.02 -13.35 5.22
N ASN A 483 -1.19 -13.54 6.53
CA ASN A 483 -0.38 -12.92 7.58
C ASN A 483 -0.41 -11.39 7.52
N ALA A 484 -1.53 -10.81 7.97
CA ALA A 484 -1.75 -9.37 8.04
C ALA A 484 -0.58 -8.63 8.71
N SER A 485 -0.18 -7.50 8.14
CA SER A 485 0.81 -6.58 8.70
C SER A 485 0.11 -5.57 9.60
N LEU A 486 0.05 -5.86 10.90
CA LEU A 486 -0.66 -5.05 11.88
C LEU A 486 0.16 -3.85 12.37
N GLU A 487 1.49 -3.90 12.27
CA GLU A 487 2.40 -2.86 12.73
C GLU A 487 2.70 -1.86 11.61
N PRO A 488 2.36 -0.56 11.73
CA PRO A 488 2.88 0.45 10.82
C PRO A 488 4.38 0.68 11.04
N TYR A 489 5.07 1.17 10.01
CA TYR A 489 6.46 1.62 10.10
C TYR A 489 6.55 3.11 9.80
N LEU A 490 7.34 3.82 10.59
CA LEU A 490 7.78 5.17 10.29
C LEU A 490 9.15 5.09 9.62
N TYR A 491 9.24 5.57 8.41
CA TYR A 491 10.49 5.75 7.70
C TYR A 491 10.95 7.20 7.78
N SER A 492 12.15 7.43 8.28
CA SER A 492 12.75 8.76 8.47
C SER A 492 13.86 8.95 7.42
N PRO A 493 13.59 9.65 6.29
CA PRO A 493 14.51 9.72 5.14
C PRO A 493 15.88 10.31 5.47
N ASN A 494 15.95 11.20 6.47
CA ASN A 494 17.16 11.93 6.85
C ASN A 494 18.05 11.17 7.85
N LYS A 495 17.63 10.01 8.36
CA LYS A 495 18.46 9.19 9.22
C LYS A 495 19.51 8.41 8.42
N LYS A 496 20.57 7.95 9.08
CA LYS A 496 21.58 7.09 8.47
C LYS A 496 20.95 5.79 7.94
N LEU A 497 21.51 5.25 6.84
CA LEU A 497 21.15 3.97 6.27
C LEU A 497 21.11 2.88 7.36
N GLY A 498 20.10 2.00 7.33
CA GLY A 498 19.87 0.97 8.33
C GLY A 498 19.22 1.45 9.64
N LYS A 499 19.08 2.78 9.87
CA LYS A 499 18.42 3.36 11.05
C LYS A 499 17.14 4.15 10.71
N ARG A 500 16.66 4.04 9.48
CA ARG A 500 15.53 4.83 8.97
C ARG A 500 14.16 4.27 9.38
N PHE A 501 14.04 2.97 9.63
CA PHE A 501 12.77 2.34 10.00
C PHE A 501 12.55 2.29 11.52
N THR A 502 11.34 2.63 11.95
CA THR A 502 10.86 2.47 13.32
C THR A 502 9.50 1.79 13.29
N MET A 503 9.32 0.70 14.03
CA MET A 503 8.03 0.05 14.18
C MET A 503 7.14 0.86 15.13
N LEU A 504 5.86 1.02 14.74
CA LEU A 504 4.85 1.76 15.49
C LEU A 504 3.84 0.81 16.14
N LYS A 505 2.90 1.36 16.94
CA LYS A 505 1.89 0.59 17.67
C LYS A 505 0.98 -0.17 16.71
N SER A 506 0.81 -1.46 16.95
CA SER A 506 -0.02 -2.35 16.13
C SER A 506 -1.50 -2.02 16.27
N THR A 507 -2.26 -2.21 15.18
CA THR A 507 -3.72 -2.30 15.22
C THR A 507 -4.17 -3.72 15.58
N LYS A 508 -5.43 -3.87 15.96
CA LYS A 508 -6.11 -5.17 16.10
C LYS A 508 -6.94 -5.54 14.85
N ILE A 509 -7.04 -4.64 13.87
CA ILE A 509 -7.84 -4.82 12.65
C ILE A 509 -6.91 -5.10 11.48
N ALA A 510 -7.06 -6.26 10.85
CA ALA A 510 -6.32 -6.61 9.65
C ALA A 510 -6.83 -5.76 8.46
N ARG A 511 -5.91 -5.12 7.74
CA ARG A 511 -6.19 -4.33 6.53
C ARG A 511 -5.54 -5.01 5.34
N MET A 512 -6.27 -5.96 4.77
CA MET A 512 -5.82 -6.81 3.66
C MET A 512 -6.13 -6.18 2.30
N TYR A 513 -6.27 -6.99 1.27
CA TYR A 513 -6.63 -6.55 -0.09
C TYR A 513 -7.87 -5.64 -0.07
N HIS A 514 -7.89 -4.58 -0.89
CA HIS A 514 -8.90 -3.54 -0.92
C HIS A 514 -8.98 -2.68 0.35
N SER A 515 -7.86 -2.49 1.05
CA SER A 515 -7.72 -1.45 2.06
C SER A 515 -6.95 -0.26 1.52
N SER A 516 -7.21 0.92 2.06
CA SER A 516 -6.55 2.17 1.69
C SER A 516 -6.41 3.10 2.90
N ALA A 517 -5.42 4.02 2.84
CA ALA A 517 -5.21 5.01 3.86
C ALA A 517 -4.94 6.40 3.26
N THR A 518 -5.24 7.47 4.02
CA THR A 518 -4.96 8.86 3.64
C THR A 518 -4.67 9.73 4.86
N LEU A 519 -3.79 10.73 4.71
CA LEU A 519 -3.55 11.75 5.73
C LEU A 519 -4.73 12.72 5.77
N LEU A 520 -5.21 13.04 6.97
CA LEU A 520 -6.26 14.05 7.23
C LEU A 520 -5.65 15.42 7.54
N SER A 521 -6.46 16.46 7.42
CA SER A 521 -6.07 17.85 7.73
C SER A 521 -5.68 18.06 9.19
N ASP A 522 -6.22 17.26 10.12
CA ASP A 522 -5.89 17.30 11.53
C ASP A 522 -4.58 16.59 11.90
N GLY A 523 -3.94 15.90 10.93
CA GLY A 523 -2.67 15.19 11.10
C GLY A 523 -2.80 13.71 11.46
N ARG A 524 -4.03 13.18 11.65
CA ARG A 524 -4.29 11.75 11.76
C ARG A 524 -4.22 11.08 10.38
N VAL A 525 -4.06 9.78 10.35
CA VAL A 525 -4.13 8.98 9.12
C VAL A 525 -5.37 8.10 9.15
N LEU A 526 -6.32 8.38 8.28
CA LEU A 526 -7.52 7.57 8.09
C LEU A 526 -7.15 6.23 7.45
N VAL A 527 -7.76 5.14 7.94
CA VAL A 527 -7.58 3.79 7.43
C VAL A 527 -8.94 3.14 7.24
N ALA A 528 -9.22 2.71 6.03
CA ALA A 528 -10.50 2.16 5.62
C ALA A 528 -10.34 0.87 4.81
N GLY A 529 -11.42 0.12 4.70
CA GLY A 529 -11.54 -1.04 3.82
C GLY A 529 -10.72 -2.25 4.27
N GLY A 530 -10.67 -3.22 3.37
CA GLY A 530 -10.16 -4.57 3.50
C GLY A 530 -11.25 -5.56 3.13
N ASN A 531 -11.30 -5.96 1.85
CA ASN A 531 -12.22 -7.01 1.38
C ASN A 531 -11.46 -7.96 0.44
N PRO A 532 -10.88 -9.03 0.97
CA PRO A 532 -10.16 -10.00 0.14
C PRO A 532 -11.10 -10.99 -0.57
N HIS A 533 -12.38 -10.70 -0.72
CA HIS A 533 -13.38 -11.56 -1.35
C HIS A 533 -14.04 -10.87 -2.54
N GLY A 534 -14.58 -11.65 -3.48
CA GLY A 534 -15.33 -11.14 -4.61
C GLY A 534 -16.67 -10.50 -4.22
N ARG A 535 -17.20 -10.83 -3.04
CA ARG A 535 -18.41 -10.26 -2.42
C ARG A 535 -18.14 -9.86 -0.98
N TYR A 536 -19.06 -9.16 -0.34
CA TYR A 536 -19.02 -8.94 1.09
C TYR A 536 -19.26 -10.24 1.85
N ILE A 537 -18.30 -10.65 2.65
CA ILE A 537 -18.37 -11.84 3.53
C ILE A 537 -17.90 -11.42 4.93
N PHE A 538 -18.79 -11.56 5.92
CA PHE A 538 -18.56 -11.05 7.27
C PHE A 538 -18.22 -12.14 8.29
N HIS A 539 -18.47 -13.42 7.97
CA HIS A 539 -18.33 -14.52 8.90
C HIS A 539 -17.67 -15.75 8.25
N ASN A 540 -17.10 -16.61 9.05
CA ASN A 540 -16.53 -17.92 8.66
C ASN A 540 -15.40 -17.85 7.61
N VAL A 541 -14.65 -16.74 7.57
CA VAL A 541 -13.49 -16.54 6.70
C VAL A 541 -12.32 -15.95 7.48
N ALA A 542 -11.09 -16.21 7.04
CA ALA A 542 -9.88 -15.77 7.73
C ALA A 542 -9.77 -14.24 7.88
N TYR A 543 -10.24 -13.50 6.88
CA TYR A 543 -10.23 -12.03 6.84
C TYR A 543 -11.60 -11.54 6.34
N PRO A 544 -12.57 -11.33 7.26
CA PRO A 544 -13.89 -10.83 6.89
C PRO A 544 -13.81 -9.48 6.20
N THR A 545 -14.84 -9.15 5.41
CA THR A 545 -15.04 -7.80 4.86
C THR A 545 -15.00 -6.77 5.98
N GLU A 546 -14.15 -5.75 5.84
CA GLU A 546 -13.90 -4.78 6.90
C GLU A 546 -14.54 -3.43 6.57
N LEU A 547 -15.56 -3.07 7.31
CA LEU A 547 -16.30 -1.81 7.17
C LEU A 547 -16.02 -0.81 8.30
N ARG A 548 -15.24 -1.18 9.30
CA ARG A 548 -14.85 -0.25 10.37
C ARG A 548 -13.89 0.79 9.85
N LEU A 549 -14.06 2.04 10.29
CA LEU A 549 -13.19 3.16 9.98
C LEU A 549 -12.29 3.46 11.17
N GLN A 550 -10.98 3.51 10.95
CA GLN A 550 -10.00 3.82 11.98
C GLN A 550 -9.16 5.04 11.61
N ALA A 551 -8.59 5.69 12.60
CA ALA A 551 -7.47 6.60 12.43
C ALA A 551 -6.24 6.08 13.17
N PHE A 552 -5.09 6.08 12.51
CA PHE A 552 -3.80 6.04 13.18
C PHE A 552 -3.46 7.46 13.63
N VAL A 553 -3.17 7.62 14.93
CA VAL A 553 -2.79 8.88 15.56
C VAL A 553 -1.28 8.88 15.73
N PRO A 554 -0.51 9.63 14.94
CA PRO A 554 0.94 9.67 15.05
C PRO A 554 1.40 10.23 16.40
N HIS A 555 2.60 9.85 16.82
CA HIS A 555 3.16 10.20 18.13
C HIS A 555 3.29 11.71 18.39
N TYR A 556 3.44 12.51 17.36
CA TYR A 556 3.49 13.98 17.49
C TYR A 556 2.14 14.59 17.93
N MET A 557 1.08 13.80 17.96
CA MET A 557 -0.25 14.21 18.45
C MET A 557 -0.48 13.84 19.93
N GLU A 558 0.50 13.24 20.60
CA GLU A 558 0.39 12.93 22.04
C GLU A 558 0.26 14.21 22.86
N SER A 559 -0.51 14.17 23.98
CA SER A 559 -0.82 15.32 24.83
C SER A 559 0.42 16.06 25.37
N ARG A 560 1.52 15.33 25.62
CA ARG A 560 2.80 15.92 26.06
C ARG A 560 3.38 16.94 25.07
N TYR A 561 2.96 16.93 23.80
CA TYR A 561 3.41 17.88 22.78
C TYR A 561 2.43 19.04 22.57
N HIS A 562 1.36 19.16 23.37
CA HIS A 562 0.32 20.17 23.18
C HIS A 562 0.92 21.59 23.09
N ASN A 563 1.75 21.98 24.04
CA ASN A 563 2.35 23.32 24.13
C ASN A 563 3.43 23.60 23.06
N TRP A 564 3.92 22.57 22.37
CA TRP A 564 4.86 22.72 21.23
C TRP A 564 4.14 22.73 19.88
N ARG A 565 2.85 22.39 19.86
CA ARG A 565 2.06 22.35 18.64
C ARG A 565 1.64 23.75 18.24
N PRO A 566 2.04 24.25 17.02
CA PRO A 566 1.52 25.52 16.52
C PRO A 566 0.00 25.44 16.35
N SER A 567 -0.69 26.54 16.70
CA SER A 567 -2.16 26.61 16.67
C SER A 567 -2.63 27.94 16.08
N ASN A 568 -3.96 28.10 15.91
CA ASN A 568 -4.60 29.34 15.44
C ASN A 568 -3.95 29.90 14.16
N MET A 569 -3.62 29.01 13.21
CA MET A 569 -2.98 29.42 11.96
C MET A 569 -3.94 30.20 11.08
N THR A 570 -3.51 31.37 10.60
CA THR A 570 -4.22 32.20 9.63
C THR A 570 -3.29 32.48 8.44
N ILE A 571 -3.82 32.38 7.22
CA ILE A 571 -3.07 32.56 5.99
C ILE A 571 -3.56 33.82 5.30
N TYR A 572 -2.64 34.73 4.97
CA TYR A 572 -2.91 35.99 4.29
C TYR A 572 -2.17 35.99 2.95
N GLY A 573 -2.84 36.38 1.88
CA GLY A 573 -2.26 36.51 0.54
C GLY A 573 -3.19 35.96 -0.55
N GLY A 574 -3.18 36.61 -1.71
CA GLY A 574 -3.96 36.21 -2.89
C GLY A 574 -5.46 36.49 -2.77
N GLY A 575 -5.92 37.64 -3.16
CA GLY A 575 -7.28 37.97 -3.62
C GLY A 575 -8.49 37.27 -2.99
N GLY A 576 -8.57 37.16 -1.67
CA GLY A 576 -9.82 36.82 -0.96
C GLY A 576 -10.26 35.35 -0.93
N ARG A 577 -9.52 34.40 -1.50
CA ARG A 577 -9.87 32.96 -1.53
C ARG A 577 -8.70 32.00 -1.30
N HIS A 578 -7.70 32.37 -0.51
CA HIS A 578 -6.52 31.52 -0.24
C HIS A 578 -5.79 30.99 -1.50
N ALA A 579 -6.04 31.55 -2.69
CA ALA A 579 -5.32 31.24 -3.90
C ALA A 579 -4.02 32.06 -3.94
N ILE A 580 -2.89 31.37 -4.03
CA ILE A 580 -1.56 31.96 -3.99
C ILE A 580 -0.90 31.72 -5.35
N GLY A 581 -0.42 32.81 -6.00
CA GLY A 581 0.30 32.74 -7.27
C GLY A 581 1.70 32.13 -7.12
N TYR A 582 2.17 31.45 -8.15
CA TYR A 582 3.52 30.87 -8.19
C TYR A 582 4.60 31.94 -8.00
N GLY A 583 5.61 31.63 -7.18
CA GLY A 583 6.72 32.50 -6.85
C GLY A 583 6.35 33.76 -6.05
N LYS A 584 5.10 33.90 -5.63
CA LYS A 584 4.65 35.04 -4.82
C LYS A 584 4.88 34.79 -3.34
N GLU A 585 5.07 35.86 -2.60
CA GLU A 585 5.10 35.83 -1.15
C GLU A 585 3.69 35.81 -0.57
N PHE A 586 3.55 35.14 0.54
CA PHE A 586 2.32 35.14 1.34
C PHE A 586 2.67 35.05 2.82
N ARG A 587 1.75 35.53 3.66
CA ARG A 587 1.97 35.62 5.09
C ARG A 587 1.16 34.55 5.83
N VAL A 588 1.79 33.95 6.83
CA VAL A 588 1.16 33.00 7.76
C VAL A 588 1.35 33.49 9.18
N GLU A 589 0.26 33.62 9.92
CA GLU A 589 0.29 33.97 11.33
C GLU A 589 -0.20 32.77 12.15
N PHE A 590 0.45 32.48 13.27
CA PHE A 590 0.13 31.37 14.12
C PHE A 590 0.58 31.60 15.55
N PHE A 591 -0.06 30.88 16.48
CA PHE A 591 0.32 30.90 17.89
C PHE A 591 1.30 29.77 18.18
N LEU A 592 2.38 30.07 18.92
CA LEU A 592 3.41 29.14 19.34
C LEU A 592 3.80 29.40 20.79
N GLU A 593 3.27 28.59 21.72
CA GLU A 593 3.55 28.73 23.14
C GLU A 593 5.01 28.41 23.46
N LYS A 594 5.49 27.23 23.05
CA LYS A 594 6.85 26.77 23.28
C LYS A 594 7.54 26.42 21.96
N ARG A 595 8.77 26.89 21.79
CA ARG A 595 9.63 26.51 20.67
C ARG A 595 10.56 25.39 21.10
N MET A 596 10.72 24.34 20.26
CA MET A 596 11.73 23.34 20.48
C MET A 596 13.12 23.98 20.37
N GLN A 597 14.00 23.72 21.36
CA GLN A 597 15.38 24.19 21.31
C GLN A 597 16.11 23.54 20.13
N ASN A 598 16.93 24.32 19.44
CA ASN A 598 17.76 23.89 18.31
C ASN A 598 17.01 23.39 17.06
N ASN A 599 15.70 23.57 16.96
CA ASN A 599 14.92 23.19 15.79
C ASN A 599 14.28 24.40 15.14
N GLU A 600 14.43 24.52 13.83
CA GLU A 600 13.77 25.54 13.05
C GLU A 600 12.27 25.24 12.93
N VAL A 601 11.46 26.29 12.86
CA VAL A 601 10.08 26.19 12.44
C VAL A 601 10.07 26.00 10.94
N GLY A 602 9.53 24.86 10.48
CA GLY A 602 9.41 24.54 9.07
C GLY A 602 7.98 24.67 8.58
N PHE A 603 7.82 24.76 7.27
CA PHE A 603 6.52 24.87 6.59
C PHE A 603 6.44 23.83 5.50
N SER A 604 5.35 23.05 5.48
CA SER A 604 5.12 22.06 4.45
C SER A 604 3.76 22.27 3.77
N ALA A 605 3.71 22.05 2.47
CA ALA A 605 2.47 22.03 1.69
C ALA A 605 2.30 20.63 1.10
N TYR A 606 1.20 19.96 1.40
CA TYR A 606 0.93 18.57 1.03
C TYR A 606 -0.30 18.47 0.14
N ALA A 607 -0.16 17.90 -1.06
CA ALA A 607 -1.26 17.51 -1.92
C ALA A 607 -1.76 16.12 -1.54
N PRO A 608 -2.99 15.98 -1.01
CA PRO A 608 -3.55 14.68 -0.68
C PRO A 608 -3.70 13.80 -1.91
N PRO A 609 -3.41 12.50 -1.80
CA PRO A 609 -3.54 11.55 -2.89
C PRO A 609 -4.98 11.08 -3.13
N PHE A 610 -5.15 10.44 -4.27
CA PHE A 610 -6.13 9.38 -4.45
C PHE A 610 -5.44 8.04 -4.17
N THR A 611 -5.86 7.35 -3.12
CA THR A 611 -5.23 6.10 -2.68
C THR A 611 -6.09 4.90 -3.07
N THR A 612 -5.47 3.92 -3.70
CA THR A 612 -6.05 2.61 -4.00
C THR A 612 -4.94 1.59 -4.26
N HIS A 613 -5.18 0.31 -3.94
CA HIS A 613 -4.31 -0.82 -4.30
C HIS A 613 -2.82 -0.56 -4.08
N SER A 614 -2.46 -0.05 -2.89
CA SER A 614 -1.07 0.21 -2.48
C SER A 614 -0.39 1.38 -3.21
N PHE A 615 -1.13 2.24 -3.88
CA PHE A 615 -0.56 3.41 -4.53
C PHE A 615 -1.35 4.68 -4.22
N ALA A 616 -0.66 5.66 -3.64
CA ALA A 616 -1.14 7.00 -3.33
C ALA A 616 -0.87 7.93 -4.54
N MET A 617 -1.76 7.92 -5.52
CA MET A 617 -1.62 8.69 -6.77
C MET A 617 -1.64 10.18 -6.51
N ASN A 618 -0.77 10.93 -7.16
CA ASN A 618 -0.63 12.39 -7.06
C ASN A 618 -0.15 12.91 -5.71
N GLN A 619 0.23 12.04 -4.78
CA GLN A 619 0.79 12.47 -3.51
C GLN A 619 2.05 13.31 -3.72
N ARG A 620 2.11 14.48 -3.10
CA ARG A 620 3.23 15.41 -3.22
C ARG A 620 3.37 16.24 -1.95
N MET A 621 4.59 16.43 -1.49
CA MET A 621 4.89 17.35 -0.38
C MET A 621 6.02 18.29 -0.78
N LEU A 622 5.85 19.55 -0.42
CA LEU A 622 6.83 20.62 -0.58
C LEU A 622 7.23 21.15 0.79
N LYS A 623 8.52 21.31 1.03
CA LYS A 623 9.02 22.11 2.14
C LYS A 623 9.23 23.52 1.62
N LEU A 624 8.45 24.46 2.13
CA LEU A 624 8.42 25.83 1.63
C LEU A 624 9.54 26.67 2.25
N ARG A 625 10.03 27.65 1.50
CA ARG A 625 10.97 28.65 1.97
C ARG A 625 10.27 29.64 2.90
N CYS A 626 10.82 29.83 4.09
CA CYS A 626 10.46 30.92 5.00
C CYS A 626 11.48 32.06 4.80
N LYS A 627 11.04 33.23 4.37
CA LYS A 627 11.88 34.41 4.13
C LYS A 627 12.11 35.20 5.42
N SER A 628 11.07 35.35 6.23
CA SER A 628 11.18 35.95 7.57
C SER A 628 10.25 35.24 8.55
N LEU A 629 10.62 35.28 9.82
CA LEU A 629 9.84 34.72 10.92
C LEU A 629 9.96 35.68 12.13
N ASP A 630 8.92 36.51 12.31
CA ASP A 630 8.88 37.58 13.28
C ASP A 630 7.97 37.20 14.45
N ARG A 631 8.48 37.34 15.67
CA ARG A 631 7.70 37.17 16.90
C ARG A 631 6.97 38.46 17.24
N LYS A 632 5.68 38.38 17.36
CA LYS A 632 4.85 39.39 18.00
C LYS A 632 4.72 39.04 19.50
N GLY A 633 4.41 39.97 20.35
CA GLY A 633 4.18 39.67 21.77
C GLY A 633 3.15 38.56 22.01
N GLY A 634 3.15 37.94 23.18
CA GLY A 634 2.13 36.99 23.61
C GLY A 634 2.12 35.63 22.90
N GLY A 635 3.26 35.20 22.31
CA GLY A 635 3.35 33.87 21.65
C GLY A 635 2.95 33.86 20.18
N TRP A 636 2.50 34.97 19.62
CA TRP A 636 2.18 35.06 18.21
C TRP A 636 3.43 35.16 17.34
N VAL A 637 3.39 34.51 16.19
CA VAL A 637 4.46 34.46 15.19
C VAL A 637 3.89 34.75 13.81
N VAL A 638 4.60 35.60 13.06
CA VAL A 638 4.29 35.91 11.66
C VAL A 638 5.44 35.42 10.81
N ALA A 639 5.14 34.60 9.82
CA ALA A 639 6.09 34.11 8.82
C ALA A 639 5.72 34.65 7.43
N VAL A 640 6.72 35.05 6.67
CA VAL A 640 6.59 35.32 5.23
C VAL A 640 7.15 34.14 4.47
N LEU A 641 6.30 33.47 3.70
CA LEU A 641 6.63 32.28 2.94
C LEU A 641 6.67 32.60 1.44
N GLU A 642 7.48 31.85 0.72
CA GLU A 642 7.52 31.88 -0.74
C GLU A 642 6.73 30.70 -1.32
N ALA A 643 5.79 30.99 -2.22
CA ALA A 643 5.03 29.97 -2.94
C ALA A 643 5.95 29.15 -3.87
N PRO A 644 5.54 27.90 -4.23
CA PRO A 644 6.29 27.10 -5.20
C PRO A 644 6.54 27.90 -6.50
N PRO A 645 7.69 27.69 -7.18
CA PRO A 645 8.08 28.54 -8.32
C PRO A 645 7.26 28.27 -9.58
N SER A 646 6.65 27.10 -9.72
CA SER A 646 5.96 26.71 -10.95
C SER A 646 4.98 25.55 -10.75
N PRO A 647 4.05 25.35 -11.70
CA PRO A 647 3.16 24.19 -11.66
C PRO A 647 3.86 22.83 -11.90
N ASN A 648 5.10 22.81 -12.41
CA ASN A 648 5.89 21.57 -12.45
C ASN A 648 6.26 21.10 -11.02
N VAL A 649 6.61 22.05 -10.15
CA VAL A 649 6.92 21.78 -8.75
C VAL A 649 5.64 21.50 -7.96
N ALA A 650 4.59 22.28 -8.19
CA ALA A 650 3.30 22.16 -7.52
C ALA A 650 2.17 22.32 -8.55
N PRO A 651 1.64 21.24 -9.15
CA PRO A 651 0.46 21.34 -10.01
C PRO A 651 -0.65 22.16 -9.37
N SER A 652 -1.34 22.98 -10.19
CA SER A 652 -2.41 23.86 -9.69
C SER A 652 -3.47 23.04 -8.93
N GLY A 653 -3.81 23.46 -7.71
CA GLY A 653 -4.77 22.77 -6.89
C GLY A 653 -4.66 23.10 -5.41
N TYR A 654 -5.35 22.30 -4.60
CA TYR A 654 -5.41 22.47 -3.15
C TYR A 654 -4.33 21.67 -2.44
N TYR A 655 -3.72 22.28 -1.42
CA TYR A 655 -2.67 21.71 -0.58
C TYR A 655 -2.99 21.96 0.89
N LEU A 656 -2.61 21.04 1.74
CA LEU A 656 -2.62 21.19 3.20
C LEU A 656 -1.33 21.89 3.63
N LEU A 657 -1.42 23.15 4.01
CA LEU A 657 -0.31 23.91 4.59
C LEU A 657 -0.21 23.59 6.07
N THR A 658 0.99 23.26 6.54
CA THR A 658 1.27 22.88 7.92
C THR A 658 2.50 23.61 8.44
N VAL A 659 2.41 24.16 9.65
CA VAL A 659 3.56 24.67 10.41
C VAL A 659 4.12 23.53 11.25
N VAL A 660 5.43 23.30 11.20
CA VAL A 660 6.11 22.20 11.90
C VAL A 660 7.14 22.76 12.88
N ASN A 661 6.89 22.67 14.17
CA ASN A 661 7.80 23.11 15.23
C ASN A 661 8.61 21.92 15.77
N GLY A 662 9.86 21.77 15.32
CA GLY A 662 10.73 20.68 15.81
C GLY A 662 10.18 19.27 15.58
N GLY A 663 9.45 19.05 14.50
CA GLY A 663 8.78 17.77 14.20
C GLY A 663 7.38 17.64 14.79
N ILE A 664 6.83 18.66 15.43
CA ILE A 664 5.43 18.73 15.92
C ILE A 664 4.64 19.61 14.97
N PRO A 665 3.74 19.03 14.16
CA PRO A 665 2.94 19.77 13.18
C PRO A 665 1.72 20.43 13.83
N SER A 666 1.31 21.58 13.30
CA SER A 666 -0.02 22.18 13.52
C SER A 666 -1.13 21.29 12.93
N MET A 667 -2.38 21.61 13.18
CA MET A 667 -3.44 21.30 12.24
C MET A 667 -3.12 22.01 10.91
N SER A 668 -3.44 21.35 9.80
CA SER A 668 -3.19 21.89 8.46
C SER A 668 -4.37 22.78 8.04
N GLN A 669 -4.09 23.79 7.21
CA GLN A 669 -5.11 24.56 6.52
C GLN A 669 -4.99 24.44 5.02
N TRP A 670 -6.11 24.50 4.31
CA TRP A 670 -6.14 24.40 2.87
C TRP A 670 -5.67 25.71 2.22
N VAL A 671 -4.72 25.58 1.31
CA VAL A 671 -4.29 26.65 0.39
C VAL A 671 -4.43 26.16 -1.04
N GLN A 672 -4.61 27.08 -1.97
CA GLN A 672 -4.61 26.76 -3.39
C GLN A 672 -3.41 27.44 -4.06
N PHE A 673 -2.57 26.66 -4.76
CA PHE A 673 -1.58 27.22 -5.67
C PHE A 673 -2.17 27.24 -7.08
N ALA A 674 -2.08 28.40 -7.75
CA ALA A 674 -2.63 28.59 -9.08
C ALA A 674 -1.83 29.66 -9.85
N HIS A 675 -2.04 29.76 -11.15
CA HIS A 675 -1.61 30.93 -11.89
C HIS A 675 -2.39 32.16 -11.36
N ALA A 676 -1.66 33.26 -11.16
CA ALA A 676 -2.21 34.56 -10.74
C ALA A 676 -3.14 35.15 -11.80
#